data_003049a43729d43fb61846e5975d2322
#
_entry.id   003049a43729d43fb61846e5975d2322
#
_cell.length_a   1.000
_cell.length_b   1.000
_cell.length_c   1.000
_cell.angle_alpha   90.00
_cell.angle_beta   90.00
_cell.angle_gamma   90.00
#
_symmetry.space_group_name_H-M   'P 1'
#
loop_
_entity.id
_entity.type
_entity.pdbx_description
1 polymer ?
#
loop_
_entity_poly.entity_id
_entity_poly.type
_entity_poly.pdbx_seq_one_letter_code
_entity_poly.pdbx_strand_id
1 'polypeptide(L)'
;MKTKSIHLMLSRLRVAGLLTLALAGSAMAAEEELTGTSGDRCISGVYPHLTAYSMSLKSGAFTNPGLGECGIGAVIPWAGKLWMMTYAAHKPGGSSHKLYSIDDRMNMTIHPESVGGTPAARMIHDESQQLVIGPYFIDKTGKVRVISPKVMPGRLTAIARHLTDPANKVYVYGMEGELYEVEVHTLAVTRLFDNPVPGWHSKGAYSAQGLLVVANNGETGFEGKDDKPEQWKVNRADFDPRKSPEDRGSLATFDGTTWKVIERKQYTDVTGPQGVHPTAAGKDLPLWSIGWDRRSLRLQVLDGGKFHLYLLPKGALNNDPSHGWYTEWPRIREIGDGKAMMDMHGMFWDFPLDFRPGHTGGLAPIGRHLRYMPDFCSWNGKLVLASDESSIFHNPLCGQPQSNLWIGSPSQIRNWGEASATGAIWVKDPVAAGTVSPPFLIKGFKKRIAHFVSDQPTAFTLEIDRDGSGRWEPYATVDVPTGYVTHLFPADLDAQWVRVTNRNACTATVAFSFTDTRSHDPAGPGATAFAALADVGSNIAPRTLWLSPDSNSRDLLVATVESGKVVSQNRLGSESLAFTPATLPDSLLQILPPDEVFTVDAASVMLTSSRKTLRLPKGDAAYDKPFADGWPRAIREVESERKLANIHGTFYEIPQSSNSAPPDFYKLKPVSSHHKQIMDFCTWRGLLLLSGVKEGTAAANNIFRSEDGKQVLWAGGVDDLWQLGKPVGHGGPWKDTAVKAFKDSDPYLMNGYDRKELTLSADKDCNIKVLVDFDLQSGFQAYKTFPVKAGVATKFTFPDGFAAHWVRFVSDKDVTATAWLEYR
;
A
#
# COMPACT_ATOMS: atom_id res chain seq x y z
N MET A 1 -67.83 6.01 25.41
CA MET A 1 -66.78 5.06 25.89
C MET A 1 -66.46 3.98 24.80
N LYS A 2 -66.31 4.34 23.56
CA LYS A 2 -66.04 3.37 22.49
C LYS A 2 -65.13 3.89 21.36
N THR A 3 -64.34 4.95 21.61
CA THR A 3 -63.53 5.60 20.58
C THR A 3 -62.02 5.66 20.91
N LYS A 4 -61.60 5.05 22.05
CA LYS A 4 -60.15 5.02 22.39
C LYS A 4 -59.47 3.68 22.09
N SER A 5 -60.23 2.63 21.64
CA SER A 5 -59.63 1.29 21.41
C SER A 5 -59.13 1.06 19.98
N ILE A 6 -59.56 1.89 19.00
CA ILE A 6 -59.19 1.71 17.61
C ILE A 6 -57.87 2.42 17.24
N HIS A 7 -57.47 3.47 17.99
CA HIS A 7 -56.21 4.18 17.73
C HIS A 7 -54.99 3.44 18.23
N LEU A 8 -55.15 2.55 19.23
CA LEU A 8 -54.02 1.77 19.74
C LEU A 8 -53.68 0.52 18.90
N MET A 9 -54.67 0.03 18.11
CA MET A 9 -54.45 -1.12 17.23
C MET A 9 -53.80 -0.73 15.90
N LEU A 10 -54.05 0.47 15.41
CA LEU A 10 -53.43 1.00 14.18
C LEU A 10 -51.99 1.48 14.43
N SER A 11 -51.59 1.85 15.64
CA SER A 11 -50.23 2.20 15.97
C SER A 11 -49.31 0.95 16.13
N ARG A 12 -49.87 -0.18 16.59
CA ARG A 12 -49.12 -1.45 16.65
C ARG A 12 -48.92 -2.13 15.29
N LEU A 13 -49.81 -1.94 14.37
CA LEU A 13 -49.63 -2.45 12.98
C LEU A 13 -48.62 -1.61 12.17
N ARG A 14 -48.48 -0.30 12.44
CA ARG A 14 -47.46 0.54 11.76
C ARG A 14 -46.06 0.32 12.30
N VAL A 15 -45.89 -0.05 13.56
CA VAL A 15 -44.58 -0.38 14.14
C VAL A 15 -44.13 -1.78 13.72
N ALA A 16 -45.03 -2.75 13.56
CA ALA A 16 -44.67 -4.07 13.07
C ALA A 16 -44.34 -4.07 11.56
N GLY A 17 -44.97 -3.20 10.78
CA GLY A 17 -44.67 -3.03 9.36
C GLY A 17 -43.34 -2.29 9.10
N LEU A 18 -42.95 -1.38 9.97
CA LEU A 18 -41.64 -0.69 9.91
C LEU A 18 -40.48 -1.56 10.43
N LEU A 19 -40.72 -2.44 11.39
CA LEU A 19 -39.70 -3.41 11.84
C LEU A 19 -39.45 -4.52 10.82
N THR A 20 -40.46 -4.95 10.06
CA THR A 20 -40.29 -5.92 8.98
C THR A 20 -39.62 -5.33 7.74
N LEU A 21 -39.80 -4.05 7.44
CA LEU A 21 -39.04 -3.38 6.37
C LEU A 21 -37.58 -3.04 6.80
N ALA A 22 -37.32 -2.81 8.08
CA ALA A 22 -35.94 -2.56 8.57
C ALA A 22 -35.10 -3.84 8.70
N LEU A 23 -35.75 -5.02 8.84
CA LEU A 23 -35.09 -6.33 8.83
C LEU A 23 -34.91 -6.92 7.41
N ALA A 24 -35.67 -6.42 6.42
CA ALA A 24 -35.50 -6.81 5.00
C ALA A 24 -34.45 -5.93 4.29
N GLY A 25 -34.01 -4.80 4.90
CA GLY A 25 -33.00 -3.93 4.34
C GLY A 25 -31.55 -4.27 4.71
N SER A 26 -31.35 -5.25 5.56
CA SER A 26 -30.03 -5.80 5.92
C SER A 26 -29.79 -7.23 5.40
N ALA A 27 -30.65 -7.75 4.53
CA ALA A 27 -30.26 -8.81 3.63
C ALA A 27 -29.27 -8.13 2.65
N MET A 28 -27.97 -8.34 2.87
CA MET A 28 -26.96 -8.12 1.85
C MET A 28 -27.54 -8.65 0.55
N ALA A 29 -27.48 -7.84 -0.50
CA ALA A 29 -27.78 -8.32 -1.83
C ALA A 29 -27.00 -9.64 -1.96
N ALA A 30 -27.72 -10.75 -2.10
CA ALA A 30 -27.11 -12.00 -2.52
C ALA A 30 -26.31 -11.64 -3.75
N GLU A 31 -25.01 -11.96 -3.77
CA GLU A 31 -24.23 -11.90 -4.99
C GLU A 31 -25.08 -12.56 -6.06
N GLU A 32 -25.46 -11.82 -7.08
CA GLU A 32 -26.07 -12.41 -8.26
C GLU A 32 -25.10 -13.48 -8.71
N GLU A 33 -25.49 -14.73 -8.62
CA GLU A 33 -24.75 -15.87 -9.13
C GLU A 33 -24.57 -15.63 -10.62
N LEU A 34 -23.43 -15.09 -11.02
CA LEU A 34 -23.07 -14.90 -12.41
C LEU A 34 -22.87 -16.29 -13.01
N THR A 35 -23.93 -16.86 -13.53
CA THR A 35 -23.91 -18.09 -14.35
C THR A 35 -23.35 -17.79 -15.74
N GLY A 36 -22.25 -17.02 -15.81
CA GLY A 36 -21.58 -16.63 -17.02
C GLY A 36 -20.54 -17.65 -17.48
N THR A 37 -20.06 -17.49 -18.70
CA THR A 37 -18.86 -18.13 -19.20
C THR A 37 -17.64 -17.74 -18.34
N SER A 38 -16.54 -18.47 -18.40
CA SER A 38 -15.31 -18.12 -17.64
C SER A 38 -14.85 -16.68 -17.85
N GLY A 39 -15.21 -16.03 -18.94
CA GLY A 39 -14.93 -14.63 -19.25
C GLY A 39 -15.66 -13.61 -18.40
N ASP A 40 -16.81 -13.94 -17.81
CA ASP A 40 -17.62 -13.00 -17.03
C ASP A 40 -17.47 -13.19 -15.51
N ARG A 41 -16.64 -14.14 -15.09
CA ARG A 41 -16.48 -14.49 -13.69
C ARG A 41 -15.83 -13.34 -12.90
N CYS A 42 -16.54 -12.85 -11.88
CA CYS A 42 -16.04 -11.88 -10.91
C CYS A 42 -15.74 -12.56 -9.58
N ILE A 43 -14.55 -12.37 -9.04
CA ILE A 43 -14.13 -12.91 -7.74
C ILE A 43 -13.60 -11.75 -6.90
N SER A 44 -14.26 -11.42 -5.80
CA SER A 44 -13.85 -10.32 -4.90
C SER A 44 -13.56 -8.99 -5.62
N GLY A 45 -14.32 -8.67 -6.67
CA GLY A 45 -14.15 -7.47 -7.50
C GLY A 45 -13.14 -7.60 -8.64
N VAL A 46 -12.47 -8.73 -8.78
CA VAL A 46 -11.51 -9.00 -9.86
C VAL A 46 -12.17 -9.85 -10.96
N TYR A 47 -11.92 -9.45 -12.21
CA TYR A 47 -12.37 -10.17 -13.41
C TYR A 47 -11.15 -10.77 -14.11
N PRO A 48 -10.87 -12.07 -13.94
CA PRO A 48 -9.64 -12.70 -14.46
C PRO A 48 -9.43 -12.52 -15.97
N HIS A 49 -10.49 -12.42 -16.76
CA HIS A 49 -10.42 -12.20 -18.21
C HIS A 49 -9.94 -10.79 -18.61
N LEU A 50 -9.97 -9.82 -17.69
CA LEU A 50 -9.48 -8.45 -17.91
C LEU A 50 -7.99 -8.30 -17.61
N THR A 51 -7.27 -9.39 -17.46
CA THR A 51 -5.82 -9.35 -17.22
C THR A 51 -5.08 -8.79 -18.41
N ALA A 52 -4.31 -7.73 -18.21
CA ALA A 52 -3.42 -7.12 -19.19
C ALA A 52 -2.01 -7.66 -19.04
N TYR A 53 -1.33 -7.92 -20.14
CA TYR A 53 0.03 -8.49 -20.17
C TYR A 53 0.99 -7.55 -20.90
N SER A 54 2.24 -7.54 -20.45
CA SER A 54 3.31 -6.76 -21.09
C SER A 54 3.80 -7.33 -22.41
N MET A 55 3.58 -8.62 -22.68
CA MET A 55 4.14 -9.34 -23.81
C MET A 55 3.09 -10.09 -24.61
N SER A 56 3.36 -10.24 -25.92
CA SER A 56 2.61 -11.17 -26.78
C SER A 56 3.08 -12.60 -26.54
N LEU A 57 2.16 -13.57 -26.45
CA LEU A 57 2.47 -15.00 -26.36
C LEU A 57 3.32 -15.50 -27.55
N LYS A 58 3.24 -14.83 -28.71
CA LYS A 58 4.00 -15.22 -29.90
C LYS A 58 5.51 -14.98 -29.82
N SER A 59 5.98 -14.19 -28.85
CA SER A 59 7.41 -13.94 -28.66
C SER A 59 8.11 -15.01 -27.81
N GLY A 60 7.38 -15.94 -27.20
CA GLY A 60 7.81 -17.23 -26.66
C GLY A 60 8.93 -17.27 -25.62
N ALA A 61 9.68 -16.23 -25.45
CA ALA A 61 10.77 -16.21 -24.48
C ALA A 61 10.81 -14.86 -23.77
N PHE A 62 10.83 -14.91 -22.47
CA PHE A 62 11.13 -13.77 -21.62
C PHE A 62 12.63 -13.44 -21.69
N THR A 63 13.05 -12.92 -22.87
CA THR A 63 14.47 -12.72 -23.17
C THR A 63 15.01 -11.36 -22.80
N ASN A 64 14.12 -10.41 -22.41
CA ASN A 64 14.55 -9.05 -22.11
C ASN A 64 14.15 -8.65 -20.68
N PRO A 65 15.10 -8.56 -19.72
CA PRO A 65 14.84 -8.18 -18.34
C PRO A 65 14.20 -6.79 -18.18
N GLY A 66 14.33 -5.90 -19.16
CA GLY A 66 13.66 -4.60 -19.15
C GLY A 66 12.14 -4.64 -19.41
N LEU A 67 11.56 -5.81 -19.64
CA LEU A 67 10.11 -6.05 -19.74
C LEU A 67 9.60 -6.89 -18.56
N GLY A 68 10.39 -7.04 -17.50
CA GLY A 68 10.09 -7.85 -16.33
C GLY A 68 8.96 -7.31 -15.48
N GLU A 69 8.56 -6.08 -15.69
CA GLU A 69 7.48 -5.40 -14.95
C GLU A 69 6.36 -5.01 -15.90
N CYS A 70 5.14 -5.09 -15.41
CA CYS A 70 3.95 -4.61 -16.10
C CYS A 70 3.03 -3.99 -15.07
N GLY A 71 2.56 -2.78 -15.38
CA GLY A 71 1.55 -2.09 -14.61
C GLY A 71 0.51 -1.46 -15.52
N ILE A 72 -0.65 -1.15 -14.98
CA ILE A 72 -1.63 -0.28 -15.63
C ILE A 72 -1.31 1.15 -15.22
N GLY A 73 -0.55 1.86 -16.05
CA GLY A 73 -0.07 3.19 -15.74
C GLY A 73 -1.14 4.27 -15.70
N ALA A 74 -2.24 4.07 -16.45
CA ALA A 74 -3.36 4.99 -16.48
C ALA A 74 -4.67 4.25 -16.77
N VAL A 75 -5.75 4.66 -16.10
CA VAL A 75 -7.11 4.18 -16.32
C VAL A 75 -8.08 5.34 -16.30
N ILE A 76 -8.99 5.42 -17.29
CA ILE A 76 -9.89 6.57 -17.43
C ILE A 76 -11.11 6.24 -18.30
N PRO A 77 -12.35 6.64 -17.93
CA PRO A 77 -13.52 6.52 -18.79
C PRO A 77 -13.50 7.58 -19.89
N TRP A 78 -13.78 7.18 -21.14
CA TRP A 78 -13.91 8.08 -22.27
C TRP A 78 -14.71 7.42 -23.40
N ALA A 79 -15.52 8.20 -24.12
CA ALA A 79 -16.29 7.75 -25.28
C ALA A 79 -17.08 6.43 -25.03
N GLY A 80 -17.72 6.31 -23.87
CA GLY A 80 -18.54 5.16 -23.48
C GLY A 80 -17.74 3.88 -23.14
N LYS A 81 -16.42 3.97 -22.96
CA LYS A 81 -15.54 2.85 -22.60
C LYS A 81 -14.62 3.23 -21.45
N LEU A 82 -14.09 2.23 -20.77
CA LEU A 82 -12.96 2.38 -19.88
C LEU A 82 -11.67 2.14 -20.67
N TRP A 83 -10.80 3.14 -20.73
CA TRP A 83 -9.49 3.04 -21.37
C TRP A 83 -8.42 2.77 -20.35
N MET A 84 -7.48 1.91 -20.68
CA MET A 84 -6.31 1.65 -19.85
C MET A 84 -5.08 1.39 -20.72
N MET A 85 -3.93 1.68 -20.15
CA MET A 85 -2.65 1.56 -20.81
C MET A 85 -1.68 0.83 -19.89
N THR A 86 -1.06 -0.23 -20.37
CA THR A 86 0.05 -0.86 -19.65
C THR A 86 1.36 -0.15 -19.98
N TYR A 87 2.31 -0.19 -19.05
CA TYR A 87 3.60 0.48 -19.19
C TYR A 87 4.78 -0.48 -19.03
N ALA A 88 5.89 -0.12 -19.68
CA ALA A 88 7.19 -0.74 -19.44
C ALA A 88 8.06 0.23 -18.66
N ALA A 89 8.36 -0.10 -17.42
CA ALA A 89 9.08 0.76 -16.48
C ALA A 89 10.44 1.27 -17.00
N HIS A 90 11.06 0.56 -17.97
CA HIS A 90 12.41 0.84 -18.43
C HIS A 90 12.54 0.93 -19.97
N LYS A 91 11.48 1.27 -20.70
CA LYS A 91 11.46 1.28 -22.18
C LYS A 91 10.98 2.61 -22.78
N PRO A 92 11.78 3.67 -22.66
CA PRO A 92 11.41 5.00 -23.18
C PRO A 92 11.26 5.06 -24.72
N GLY A 93 11.87 4.16 -25.47
CA GLY A 93 11.79 4.09 -26.93
C GLY A 93 10.59 3.30 -27.47
N GLY A 94 9.62 3.00 -26.61
CA GLY A 94 8.48 2.14 -26.95
C GLY A 94 8.68 0.68 -26.54
N SER A 95 7.59 -0.09 -26.49
CA SER A 95 7.57 -1.48 -26.05
C SER A 95 6.42 -2.26 -26.65
N SER A 96 6.28 -3.53 -26.27
CA SER A 96 5.15 -4.38 -26.62
C SER A 96 3.88 -4.11 -25.78
N HIS A 97 3.94 -3.22 -24.81
CA HIS A 97 2.80 -2.83 -24.01
C HIS A 97 1.67 -2.24 -24.84
N LYS A 98 0.45 -2.42 -24.38
CA LYS A 98 -0.76 -2.18 -25.16
C LYS A 98 -1.63 -1.08 -24.57
N LEU A 99 -2.38 -0.46 -25.48
CA LEU A 99 -3.56 0.33 -25.17
C LEU A 99 -4.77 -0.61 -25.24
N TYR A 100 -5.60 -0.59 -24.18
CA TYR A 100 -6.81 -1.38 -24.07
C TYR A 100 -8.03 -0.50 -23.91
N SER A 101 -9.19 -0.99 -24.33
CA SER A 101 -10.48 -0.46 -23.91
C SER A 101 -11.42 -1.58 -23.47
N ILE A 102 -12.28 -1.29 -22.49
CA ILE A 102 -13.28 -2.21 -21.95
C ILE A 102 -14.64 -1.57 -22.14
N ASP A 103 -15.58 -2.31 -22.72
CA ASP A 103 -16.95 -1.86 -22.91
C ASP A 103 -17.83 -2.13 -21.66
N ASP A 104 -19.09 -1.68 -21.69
CA ASP A 104 -20.07 -1.86 -20.62
C ASP A 104 -20.47 -3.32 -20.38
N ARG A 105 -20.11 -4.23 -21.29
CA ARG A 105 -20.28 -5.68 -21.17
C ARG A 105 -19.01 -6.39 -20.70
N MET A 106 -18.00 -5.65 -20.26
CA MET A 106 -16.72 -6.16 -19.80
C MET A 106 -15.90 -6.86 -20.90
N ASN A 107 -16.13 -6.56 -22.17
CA ASN A 107 -15.29 -7.05 -23.27
C ASN A 107 -14.05 -6.15 -23.40
N MET A 108 -12.88 -6.76 -23.38
CA MET A 108 -11.60 -6.06 -23.51
C MET A 108 -11.14 -6.07 -24.98
N THR A 109 -10.78 -4.90 -25.51
CA THR A 109 -10.20 -4.74 -26.87
C THR A 109 -8.77 -4.25 -26.75
N ILE A 110 -7.86 -4.88 -27.51
CA ILE A 110 -6.48 -4.41 -27.68
C ILE A 110 -6.41 -3.57 -28.96
N HIS A 111 -5.92 -2.33 -28.83
CA HIS A 111 -5.84 -1.41 -29.96
C HIS A 111 -4.57 -1.63 -30.78
N PRO A 112 -4.68 -1.69 -32.13
CA PRO A 112 -3.53 -1.96 -33.03
C PRO A 112 -2.53 -0.81 -33.07
N GLU A 113 -2.93 0.41 -32.68
CA GLU A 113 -2.08 1.59 -32.60
C GLU A 113 -1.06 1.55 -31.45
N SER A 114 -1.05 0.46 -30.67
CA SER A 114 -0.20 0.30 -29.49
C SER A 114 1.28 0.40 -29.84
N VAL A 115 1.99 1.33 -29.16
CA VAL A 115 3.44 1.57 -29.31
C VAL A 115 4.19 1.44 -27.98
N GLY A 116 3.54 0.91 -26.97
CA GLY A 116 3.97 0.92 -25.58
C GLY A 116 3.26 2.01 -24.79
N GLY A 117 3.42 1.98 -23.51
CA GLY A 117 2.78 2.88 -22.59
C GLY A 117 3.75 3.49 -21.60
N THR A 118 3.24 4.41 -20.82
CA THR A 118 3.98 5.09 -19.79
C THR A 118 3.10 5.30 -18.57
N PRO A 119 3.68 5.40 -17.36
CA PRO A 119 2.90 5.55 -16.16
C PRO A 119 2.14 6.88 -16.12
N ALA A 120 0.88 6.83 -15.77
CA ALA A 120 0.03 7.91 -15.26
C ALA A 120 -0.24 9.13 -16.16
N ALA A 121 0.31 9.22 -17.36
CA ALA A 121 0.06 10.34 -18.27
C ALA A 121 -1.36 10.26 -18.84
N ARG A 122 -2.29 11.03 -18.29
CA ARG A 122 -3.67 11.13 -18.79
C ARG A 122 -4.32 12.47 -18.51
N MET A 123 -5.11 12.97 -19.43
CA MET A 123 -5.93 14.17 -19.32
C MET A 123 -7.04 14.12 -20.35
N ILE A 124 -8.21 14.64 -20.04
CA ILE A 124 -9.23 14.96 -21.03
C ILE A 124 -9.03 16.41 -21.43
N HIS A 125 -8.80 16.64 -22.71
CA HIS A 125 -8.69 17.96 -23.29
C HIS A 125 -10.05 18.37 -23.84
N ASP A 126 -10.80 19.11 -23.03
CA ASP A 126 -12.21 19.43 -23.31
C ASP A 126 -12.37 20.29 -24.56
N GLU A 127 -11.45 21.22 -24.83
CA GLU A 127 -11.50 22.11 -25.98
C GLU A 127 -11.47 21.35 -27.32
N SER A 128 -10.67 20.31 -27.42
CA SER A 128 -10.60 19.46 -28.62
C SER A 128 -11.45 18.20 -28.56
N GLN A 129 -12.13 17.95 -27.43
CA GLN A 129 -12.94 16.75 -27.18
C GLN A 129 -12.14 15.46 -27.40
N GLN A 130 -10.98 15.38 -26.76
CA GLN A 130 -10.06 14.24 -26.83
C GLN A 130 -9.60 13.77 -25.45
N LEU A 131 -9.51 12.47 -25.27
CA LEU A 131 -8.68 11.87 -24.23
C LEU A 131 -7.24 11.83 -24.73
N VAL A 132 -6.32 12.35 -23.91
CA VAL A 132 -4.89 12.15 -24.10
C VAL A 132 -4.42 11.18 -23.01
N ILE A 133 -3.89 10.03 -23.41
CA ILE A 133 -3.39 8.97 -22.49
C ILE A 133 -2.04 8.46 -23.02
N GLY A 134 -0.96 8.75 -22.29
CA GLY A 134 0.39 8.53 -22.82
C GLY A 134 0.61 9.21 -24.17
N PRO A 135 1.06 8.49 -25.20
CA PRO A 135 1.25 9.02 -26.54
C PRO A 135 -0.03 8.99 -27.41
N TYR A 136 -1.19 8.56 -26.85
CA TYR A 136 -2.43 8.33 -27.59
C TYR A 136 -3.38 9.52 -27.42
N PHE A 137 -4.00 9.94 -28.55
CA PHE A 137 -5.04 10.96 -28.62
C PHE A 137 -6.31 10.31 -29.16
N ILE A 138 -7.35 10.24 -28.38
CA ILE A 138 -8.56 9.48 -28.64
C ILE A 138 -9.74 10.44 -28.70
N ASP A 139 -10.40 10.53 -29.86
CA ASP A 139 -11.52 11.43 -30.03
C ASP A 139 -12.82 10.87 -29.38
N LYS A 140 -13.88 11.67 -29.40
CA LYS A 140 -15.20 11.31 -28.83
C LYS A 140 -15.89 10.13 -29.51
N THR A 141 -15.39 9.65 -30.65
CA THR A 141 -15.87 8.45 -31.33
C THR A 141 -15.10 7.20 -30.94
N GLY A 142 -13.99 7.37 -30.18
CA GLY A 142 -13.08 6.30 -29.82
C GLY A 142 -12.00 6.03 -30.86
N LYS A 143 -11.83 6.90 -31.86
CA LYS A 143 -10.75 6.77 -32.84
C LYS A 143 -9.42 7.18 -32.21
N VAL A 144 -8.45 6.28 -32.30
CA VAL A 144 -7.11 6.46 -31.75
C VAL A 144 -6.18 7.08 -32.79
N ARG A 145 -5.44 8.10 -32.37
CA ARG A 145 -4.24 8.61 -33.03
C ARG A 145 -3.06 8.48 -32.09
N VAL A 146 -1.86 8.31 -32.59
CA VAL A 146 -0.68 8.03 -31.76
C VAL A 146 0.53 8.83 -32.21
N ILE A 147 1.30 9.33 -31.27
CA ILE A 147 2.62 9.91 -31.53
C ILE A 147 3.66 8.80 -31.37
N SER A 148 4.46 8.61 -32.41
CA SER A 148 5.53 7.61 -32.37
C SER A 148 6.55 7.93 -31.27
N PRO A 149 7.06 6.92 -30.53
CA PRO A 149 8.18 7.10 -29.60
C PRO A 149 9.48 7.59 -30.25
N LYS A 150 9.59 7.53 -31.59
CA LYS A 150 10.70 8.14 -32.33
C LYS A 150 10.57 9.67 -32.43
N VAL A 151 9.34 10.19 -32.35
CA VAL A 151 9.05 11.63 -32.41
C VAL A 151 9.01 12.24 -31.02
N MET A 152 8.36 11.54 -30.10
CA MET A 152 8.27 11.93 -28.68
C MET A 152 8.75 10.76 -27.82
N PRO A 153 10.10 10.59 -27.75
CA PRO A 153 10.65 9.56 -26.88
C PRO A 153 10.43 9.93 -25.42
N GLY A 154 10.29 8.92 -24.55
CA GLY A 154 10.17 9.16 -23.11
C GLY A 154 9.22 8.18 -22.43
N ARG A 155 9.42 8.05 -21.11
CA ARG A 155 8.45 7.46 -20.24
C ARG A 155 7.53 8.60 -19.79
N LEU A 156 6.45 8.84 -20.55
CA LEU A 156 5.56 9.99 -20.37
C LEU A 156 4.76 9.83 -19.08
N THR A 157 4.94 10.70 -18.11
CA THR A 157 4.40 10.55 -16.76
C THR A 157 3.26 11.51 -16.45
N ALA A 158 3.18 12.65 -17.16
CA ALA A 158 2.10 13.61 -16.96
C ALA A 158 1.73 14.34 -18.23
N ILE A 159 0.49 14.81 -18.27
CA ILE A 159 -0.04 15.69 -19.31
C ILE A 159 -0.68 16.86 -18.56
N ALA A 160 -0.36 18.09 -18.98
CA ALA A 160 -0.89 19.28 -18.36
C ALA A 160 -1.42 20.27 -19.39
N ARG A 161 -2.37 21.11 -18.98
CA ARG A 161 -2.95 22.17 -19.79
C ARG A 161 -1.88 23.21 -20.15
N HIS A 162 -1.82 23.64 -21.41
CA HIS A 162 -0.83 24.64 -21.86
C HIS A 162 -1.15 26.01 -21.24
N LEU A 163 -0.10 26.76 -20.83
CA LEU A 163 -0.28 28.04 -20.12
C LEU A 163 -0.82 29.17 -20.99
N THR A 164 -0.41 29.25 -22.25
CA THR A 164 -0.71 30.41 -23.15
C THR A 164 -1.60 30.06 -24.33
N ASP A 165 -1.64 28.79 -24.75
CA ASP A 165 -2.48 28.30 -25.85
C ASP A 165 -3.20 26.97 -25.46
N PRO A 166 -4.02 27.02 -24.41
CA PRO A 166 -4.64 25.80 -23.90
C PRO A 166 -5.75 25.22 -24.79
N ALA A 167 -6.21 25.96 -25.81
CA ALA A 167 -7.22 25.47 -26.76
C ALA A 167 -6.62 24.51 -27.79
N ASN A 168 -5.35 24.70 -28.13
CA ASN A 168 -4.70 23.95 -29.22
C ASN A 168 -3.55 23.07 -28.74
N LYS A 169 -3.04 23.27 -27.51
CA LYS A 169 -1.80 22.64 -27.07
C LYS A 169 -1.89 22.07 -25.66
N VAL A 170 -1.09 21.04 -25.42
CA VAL A 170 -0.83 20.44 -24.11
C VAL A 170 0.66 20.35 -23.85
N TYR A 171 1.03 20.35 -22.57
CA TYR A 171 2.36 19.90 -22.14
C TYR A 171 2.35 18.41 -21.90
N VAL A 172 3.42 17.73 -22.31
CA VAL A 172 3.68 16.31 -21.98
C VAL A 172 5.02 16.26 -21.27
N TYR A 173 5.05 15.67 -20.08
CA TYR A 173 6.22 15.59 -19.23
C TYR A 173 6.72 14.16 -19.13
N GLY A 174 7.99 13.94 -19.37
CA GLY A 174 8.64 12.63 -19.37
C GLY A 174 9.42 12.38 -18.08
N MET A 175 9.60 11.12 -17.73
CA MET A 175 10.25 10.67 -16.49
C MET A 175 11.73 11.10 -16.44
N GLU A 176 12.38 11.22 -17.56
CA GLU A 176 13.76 11.65 -17.68
C GLU A 176 13.93 13.18 -17.62
N GLY A 177 12.81 13.92 -17.47
CA GLY A 177 12.77 15.37 -17.29
C GLY A 177 12.41 16.15 -18.56
N GLU A 178 12.18 15.46 -19.70
CA GLU A 178 11.81 16.15 -20.93
C GLU A 178 10.43 16.78 -20.81
N LEU A 179 10.31 18.03 -21.27
CA LEU A 179 9.04 18.70 -21.45
C LEU A 179 8.78 18.95 -22.93
N TYR A 180 7.65 18.42 -23.40
CA TYR A 180 7.15 18.61 -24.75
C TYR A 180 5.94 19.53 -24.76
N GLU A 181 5.80 20.28 -25.84
CA GLU A 181 4.57 20.93 -26.29
C GLU A 181 4.01 20.12 -27.46
N VAL A 182 2.74 19.76 -27.38
CA VAL A 182 2.04 18.99 -28.42
C VAL A 182 0.80 19.74 -28.87
N GLU A 183 0.69 19.95 -30.18
CA GLU A 183 -0.50 20.48 -30.83
C GLU A 183 -1.55 19.36 -31.00
N VAL A 184 -2.72 19.52 -30.41
CA VAL A 184 -3.71 18.42 -30.24
C VAL A 184 -4.41 18.01 -31.52
N HIS A 185 -4.47 18.88 -32.55
CA HIS A 185 -5.14 18.60 -33.82
C HIS A 185 -4.22 17.92 -34.83
N THR A 186 -2.97 18.35 -34.94
CA THR A 186 -1.99 17.84 -35.91
C THR A 186 -1.05 16.82 -35.35
N LEU A 187 -0.92 16.74 -33.99
CA LEU A 187 0.08 15.95 -33.25
C LEU A 187 1.51 16.42 -33.53
N ALA A 188 1.70 17.69 -33.91
CA ALA A 188 3.04 18.29 -34.02
C ALA A 188 3.64 18.39 -32.61
N VAL A 189 4.89 17.96 -32.48
CA VAL A 189 5.63 17.91 -31.22
C VAL A 189 6.79 18.88 -31.26
N THR A 190 6.91 19.71 -30.22
CA THR A 190 8.08 20.55 -29.97
C THR A 190 8.67 20.15 -28.62
N ARG A 191 9.94 19.78 -28.58
CA ARG A 191 10.66 19.57 -27.32
C ARG A 191 11.11 20.92 -26.79
N LEU A 192 10.58 21.30 -25.61
CA LEU A 192 10.89 22.59 -25.00
C LEU A 192 12.13 22.53 -24.12
N PHE A 193 12.27 21.45 -23.33
CA PHE A 193 13.36 21.28 -22.38
C PHE A 193 13.78 19.82 -22.31
N ASP A 194 15.05 19.60 -21.99
CA ASP A 194 15.61 18.25 -21.79
C ASP A 194 15.48 17.78 -20.34
N ASN A 195 15.89 18.62 -19.38
CA ASN A 195 15.76 18.37 -17.95
C ASN A 195 15.94 19.70 -17.21
N PRO A 196 14.87 20.51 -17.11
CA PRO A 196 14.98 21.88 -16.61
C PRO A 196 15.07 21.99 -15.09
N VAL A 197 14.75 20.93 -14.34
CA VAL A 197 14.73 20.95 -12.88
C VAL A 197 15.65 19.89 -12.28
N PRO A 198 16.25 20.12 -11.10
CA PRO A 198 17.11 19.15 -10.46
C PRO A 198 16.32 17.93 -10.02
N GLY A 199 16.98 16.78 -10.02
CA GLY A 199 16.42 15.47 -9.70
C GLY A 199 16.22 14.64 -10.95
N TRP A 200 15.77 13.41 -10.73
CA TRP A 200 15.49 12.43 -11.77
C TRP A 200 14.20 11.69 -11.46
N HIS A 201 13.61 11.01 -12.40
CA HIS A 201 12.27 10.42 -12.27
C HIS A 201 11.17 11.47 -12.05
N SER A 202 10.99 12.29 -13.07
CA SER A 202 9.84 13.18 -13.16
C SER A 202 8.54 12.38 -13.15
N LYS A 203 7.52 12.88 -12.44
CA LYS A 203 6.28 12.15 -12.16
C LYS A 203 5.05 12.96 -12.57
N GLY A 204 4.51 13.80 -11.70
CA GLY A 204 3.29 14.57 -11.94
C GLY A 204 3.55 15.94 -12.56
N ALA A 205 2.55 16.45 -13.28
CA ALA A 205 2.49 17.85 -13.70
C ALA A 205 1.04 18.31 -13.80
N TYR A 206 0.79 19.58 -13.43
CA TYR A 206 -0.52 20.20 -13.53
C TYR A 206 -0.37 21.73 -13.67
N SER A 207 -1.31 22.36 -14.39
CA SER A 207 -1.29 23.82 -14.62
C SER A 207 -2.40 24.51 -13.84
N ALA A 208 -2.07 25.44 -12.97
CA ALA A 208 -3.00 26.31 -12.26
C ALA A 208 -2.29 27.63 -11.85
N GLN A 209 -3.04 28.67 -11.61
CA GLN A 209 -2.57 29.98 -11.13
C GLN A 209 -1.43 30.58 -11.97
N GLY A 210 -1.48 30.37 -13.30
CA GLY A 210 -0.46 30.85 -14.24
C GLY A 210 0.86 30.08 -14.21
N LEU A 211 0.91 28.94 -13.53
CA LEU A 211 2.10 28.11 -13.37
C LEU A 211 1.84 26.68 -13.88
N LEU A 212 2.84 26.09 -14.52
CA LEU A 212 2.99 24.66 -14.64
C LEU A 212 3.80 24.18 -13.42
N VAL A 213 3.22 23.32 -12.61
CA VAL A 213 3.88 22.72 -11.44
C VAL A 213 4.28 21.29 -11.79
N VAL A 214 5.52 20.92 -11.52
CA VAL A 214 6.06 19.60 -11.81
C VAL A 214 6.64 18.93 -10.57
N ALA A 215 6.46 17.62 -10.47
CA ALA A 215 6.96 16.78 -9.41
C ALA A 215 8.04 15.82 -9.91
N ASN A 216 9.01 15.53 -9.07
CA ASN A 216 10.14 14.66 -9.32
C ASN A 216 10.48 13.90 -8.04
N ASN A 217 10.60 12.57 -8.08
CA ASN A 217 10.90 11.80 -6.88
C ASN A 217 12.39 11.53 -6.64
N GLY A 218 13.26 11.95 -7.56
CA GLY A 218 14.71 11.92 -7.36
C GLY A 218 15.30 10.54 -7.14
N GLU A 219 14.68 9.50 -7.68
CA GLU A 219 15.16 8.13 -7.59
C GLU A 219 16.61 8.00 -8.05
N THR A 220 17.35 7.14 -7.38
CA THR A 220 18.75 6.85 -7.71
C THR A 220 18.87 5.49 -8.38
N GLY A 221 19.77 5.31 -9.32
CA GLY A 221 20.10 3.98 -9.82
C GLY A 221 20.38 3.84 -11.30
N PHE A 222 20.10 4.88 -12.08
CA PHE A 222 20.43 4.88 -13.51
C PHE A 222 21.45 5.93 -13.90
N GLU A 223 22.16 6.47 -12.93
CA GLU A 223 23.22 7.45 -13.19
C GLU A 223 24.30 6.82 -14.08
N GLY A 224 24.29 7.24 -15.33
CA GLY A 224 25.42 7.05 -16.24
C GLY A 224 25.64 5.65 -16.77
N LYS A 225 24.62 4.93 -17.17
CA LYS A 225 24.81 3.84 -18.13
C LYS A 225 25.11 4.47 -19.49
N ASP A 226 26.32 4.27 -19.95
CA ASP A 226 26.84 4.86 -21.20
C ASP A 226 26.11 4.34 -22.47
N ASP A 227 25.26 3.32 -22.35
CA ASP A 227 24.44 2.73 -23.40
C ASP A 227 23.12 3.45 -23.68
N LYS A 228 22.78 4.49 -22.91
CA LYS A 228 21.56 5.27 -23.12
C LYS A 228 21.80 6.45 -24.08
N PRO A 229 20.79 6.79 -24.90
CA PRO A 229 20.87 8.01 -25.72
C PRO A 229 21.23 9.24 -24.87
N GLU A 230 21.94 10.19 -25.44
CA GLU A 230 22.42 11.39 -24.73
C GLU A 230 21.29 12.14 -24.04
N GLN A 231 20.12 12.18 -24.66
CA GLN A 231 18.90 12.81 -24.12
C GLN A 231 18.36 12.17 -22.83
N TRP A 232 18.85 10.96 -22.48
CA TRP A 232 18.46 10.22 -21.28
C TRP A 232 19.50 10.27 -20.17
N LYS A 233 20.59 10.98 -20.41
CA LYS A 233 21.64 11.15 -19.39
C LYS A 233 21.13 12.13 -18.35
N VAL A 234 21.11 11.67 -17.10
CA VAL A 234 20.81 12.53 -15.96
C VAL A 234 21.77 13.72 -15.95
N ASN A 235 21.29 14.90 -15.62
CA ASN A 235 22.15 16.05 -15.35
C ASN A 235 22.98 15.78 -14.09
N ARG A 236 24.17 15.20 -14.27
CA ARG A 236 25.08 14.82 -13.17
C ARG A 236 25.56 16.01 -12.33
N ALA A 237 25.44 17.24 -12.83
CA ALA A 237 25.81 18.43 -12.07
C ALA A 237 24.94 18.63 -10.83
N ASP A 238 23.69 18.13 -10.84
CA ASP A 238 22.76 18.22 -9.72
C ASP A 238 22.78 17.02 -8.78
N PHE A 239 23.45 15.93 -9.17
CA PHE A 239 23.57 14.73 -8.35
C PHE A 239 24.67 14.87 -7.32
N ASP A 240 24.30 14.92 -6.05
CA ASP A 240 25.23 14.85 -4.93
C ASP A 240 24.96 13.54 -4.14
N PRO A 241 25.85 12.54 -4.25
CA PRO A 241 25.69 11.26 -3.55
C PRO A 241 25.72 11.41 -2.03
N ARG A 242 26.17 12.57 -1.50
CA ARG A 242 26.17 12.85 -0.06
C ARG A 242 24.81 13.31 0.44
N LYS A 243 23.92 13.79 -0.44
CA LYS A 243 22.56 14.13 -0.06
C LYS A 243 21.76 12.87 0.24
N SER A 244 20.88 12.96 1.24
CA SER A 244 19.89 11.93 1.50
C SER A 244 19.05 11.68 0.24
N PRO A 245 18.68 10.42 -0.09
CA PRO A 245 17.77 10.13 -1.20
C PRO A 245 16.50 11.00 -1.18
N GLU A 246 15.95 11.29 -0.01
CA GLU A 246 14.76 12.14 0.16
C GLU A 246 14.94 13.58 -0.35
N ASP A 247 16.18 14.08 -0.41
CA ASP A 247 16.52 15.44 -0.83
C ASP A 247 16.93 15.52 -2.30
N ARG A 248 16.85 14.44 -3.05
CA ARG A 248 17.22 14.37 -4.46
C ARG A 248 16.06 14.70 -5.40
N GLY A 249 14.81 14.54 -4.96
CA GLY A 249 13.64 14.98 -5.70
C GLY A 249 13.42 16.48 -5.69
N SER A 250 12.38 16.93 -6.35
CA SER A 250 11.98 18.34 -6.35
C SER A 250 10.50 18.54 -6.65
N LEU A 251 9.95 19.61 -6.09
CA LEU A 251 8.76 20.28 -6.58
C LEU A 251 9.20 21.60 -7.21
N ALA A 252 8.79 21.85 -8.45
CA ALA A 252 9.20 23.05 -9.18
C ALA A 252 8.05 23.66 -9.97
N THR A 253 8.20 24.93 -10.33
CA THR A 253 7.23 25.70 -11.12
C THR A 253 7.86 26.29 -12.36
N PHE A 254 7.06 26.41 -13.43
CA PHE A 254 7.39 27.11 -14.67
C PHE A 254 6.29 28.13 -14.98
N ASP A 255 6.65 29.39 -15.20
CA ASP A 255 5.73 30.49 -15.47
C ASP A 255 5.55 30.78 -16.98
N GLY A 256 6.08 29.91 -17.84
CA GLY A 256 6.16 30.12 -19.29
C GLY A 256 7.51 30.65 -19.76
N THR A 257 8.38 31.12 -18.86
CA THR A 257 9.72 31.66 -19.15
C THR A 257 10.79 31.12 -18.20
N THR A 258 10.48 31.04 -16.91
CA THR A 258 11.46 30.79 -15.85
C THR A 258 11.04 29.58 -14.98
N TRP A 259 12.02 28.73 -14.66
CA TRP A 259 11.85 27.65 -13.71
C TRP A 259 12.26 28.09 -12.30
N LYS A 260 11.49 27.66 -11.30
CA LYS A 260 11.78 27.87 -9.88
C LYS A 260 11.58 26.59 -9.10
N VAL A 261 12.61 26.15 -8.40
CA VAL A 261 12.51 25.03 -7.43
C VAL A 261 11.86 25.56 -6.14
N ILE A 262 10.78 24.92 -5.74
CA ILE A 262 10.03 25.25 -4.52
C ILE A 262 10.58 24.47 -3.33
N GLU A 263 10.83 23.17 -3.51
CA GLU A 263 11.33 22.31 -2.45
C GLU A 263 12.15 21.15 -3.03
N ARG A 264 13.17 20.73 -2.31
CA ARG A 264 14.01 19.56 -2.62
C ARG A 264 13.60 18.42 -1.69
N LYS A 265 12.53 17.71 -2.08
CA LYS A 265 12.00 16.46 -1.48
C LYS A 265 11.41 15.60 -2.58
N GLN A 266 11.08 14.36 -2.27
CA GLN A 266 10.44 13.45 -3.21
C GLN A 266 8.97 13.81 -3.37
N TYR A 267 8.55 14.06 -4.62
CA TYR A 267 7.16 14.35 -4.99
C TYR A 267 6.75 13.48 -6.17
N THR A 268 5.48 13.11 -6.25
CA THR A 268 4.97 12.21 -7.29
C THR A 268 3.75 12.74 -8.02
N ASP A 269 2.70 13.16 -7.36
CA ASP A 269 1.50 13.65 -8.04
C ASP A 269 1.36 15.16 -7.91
N VAL A 270 0.82 15.74 -8.96
CA VAL A 270 0.39 17.14 -9.00
C VAL A 270 -0.97 17.18 -9.67
N THR A 271 -1.98 17.69 -8.99
CA THR A 271 -3.34 17.77 -9.50
C THR A 271 -4.10 18.94 -8.86
N GLY A 272 -5.36 19.14 -9.23
CA GLY A 272 -6.24 20.16 -8.66
C GLY A 272 -7.69 19.71 -8.64
N PRO A 273 -8.62 20.56 -8.20
CA PRO A 273 -10.04 20.22 -8.03
C PRO A 273 -10.75 19.74 -9.30
N GLN A 274 -10.24 20.05 -10.47
CA GLN A 274 -10.79 19.60 -11.76
C GLN A 274 -10.18 18.27 -12.23
N GLY A 275 -9.15 17.75 -11.53
CA GLY A 275 -8.54 16.43 -11.81
C GLY A 275 -8.15 16.26 -13.27
N VAL A 276 -8.74 15.27 -13.92
CA VAL A 276 -8.42 14.91 -15.32
C VAL A 276 -9.10 15.79 -16.36
N HIS A 277 -10.02 16.70 -15.95
CA HIS A 277 -10.70 17.68 -16.78
C HIS A 277 -10.26 19.13 -16.50
N PRO A 278 -8.98 19.49 -16.64
CA PRO A 278 -8.53 20.84 -16.38
C PRO A 278 -9.04 21.80 -17.47
N THR A 279 -9.86 22.76 -17.07
CA THR A 279 -10.47 23.75 -17.96
C THR A 279 -10.05 25.17 -17.59
N ALA A 280 -10.43 26.16 -18.42
CA ALA A 280 -10.18 27.57 -18.12
C ALA A 280 -10.83 28.04 -16.81
N ALA A 281 -11.95 27.42 -16.40
CA ALA A 281 -12.60 27.73 -15.12
C ALA A 281 -11.76 27.35 -13.89
N GLY A 282 -10.81 26.43 -14.03
CA GLY A 282 -9.93 25.98 -12.96
C GLY A 282 -8.63 26.75 -12.83
N LYS A 283 -8.39 27.75 -13.67
CA LYS A 283 -7.09 28.45 -13.74
C LYS A 283 -6.63 29.08 -12.41
N ASP A 284 -7.56 29.53 -11.57
CA ASP A 284 -7.28 30.19 -10.28
C ASP A 284 -7.59 29.29 -9.07
N LEU A 285 -7.92 28.00 -9.28
CA LEU A 285 -8.17 27.04 -8.22
C LEU A 285 -6.87 26.61 -7.52
N PRO A 286 -6.94 26.12 -6.29
CA PRO A 286 -5.77 25.55 -5.63
C PRO A 286 -5.20 24.37 -6.42
N LEU A 287 -3.92 24.09 -6.18
CA LEU A 287 -3.23 22.93 -6.73
C LEU A 287 -2.59 22.16 -5.59
N TRP A 288 -2.63 20.85 -5.69
CA TRP A 288 -2.09 19.91 -4.68
C TRP A 288 -0.93 19.13 -5.27
N SER A 289 0.12 18.98 -4.47
CA SER A 289 1.23 18.07 -4.77
C SER A 289 1.48 17.17 -3.57
N ILE A 290 1.57 15.87 -3.80
CA ILE A 290 1.86 14.88 -2.78
C ILE A 290 3.25 14.29 -2.96
N GLY A 291 3.92 14.15 -1.84
CA GLY A 291 5.26 13.63 -1.73
C GLY A 291 5.53 13.06 -0.35
N TRP A 292 6.77 12.74 -0.06
CA TRP A 292 7.18 12.19 1.22
C TRP A 292 8.64 12.50 1.55
N ASP A 293 8.96 12.29 2.80
CA ASP A 293 10.32 12.15 3.29
C ASP A 293 10.39 10.99 4.30
N ARG A 294 11.51 10.76 4.94
CA ARG A 294 11.66 9.69 5.96
C ARG A 294 10.67 9.83 7.12
N ARG A 295 10.14 11.03 7.40
CA ARG A 295 9.29 11.34 8.54
C ARG A 295 7.82 11.13 8.24
N SER A 296 7.34 11.71 7.12
CA SER A 296 5.90 11.88 6.88
C SER A 296 5.57 11.97 5.39
N LEU A 297 4.30 11.84 5.07
CA LEU A 297 3.77 12.32 3.80
C LEU A 297 3.76 13.85 3.81
N ARG A 298 3.96 14.43 2.64
CA ARG A 298 4.04 15.88 2.43
C ARG A 298 2.97 16.27 1.42
N LEU A 299 1.99 17.06 1.86
CA LEU A 299 0.97 17.65 1.01
C LEU A 299 1.28 19.15 0.88
N GLN A 300 1.75 19.55 -0.29
CA GLN A 300 1.94 20.94 -0.65
C GLN A 300 0.70 21.47 -1.37
N VAL A 301 0.22 22.62 -0.92
CA VAL A 301 -0.95 23.29 -1.51
C VAL A 301 -0.52 24.63 -2.04
N LEU A 302 -0.61 24.83 -3.37
CA LEU A 302 -0.48 26.14 -3.97
C LEU A 302 -1.85 26.84 -3.91
N ASP A 303 -1.93 27.96 -3.20
CA ASP A 303 -3.11 28.80 -3.13
C ASP A 303 -2.71 30.27 -2.98
N GLY A 304 -3.33 31.16 -3.75
CA GLY A 304 -2.99 32.57 -3.76
C GLY A 304 -1.51 32.87 -4.09
N GLY A 305 -0.89 32.06 -4.95
CA GLY A 305 0.51 32.16 -5.36
C GLY A 305 1.53 31.71 -4.30
N LYS A 306 1.09 31.05 -3.22
CA LYS A 306 1.96 30.56 -2.14
C LYS A 306 1.77 29.07 -1.93
N PHE A 307 2.87 28.38 -1.57
CA PHE A 307 2.83 26.99 -1.16
C PHE A 307 2.67 26.85 0.35
N HIS A 308 1.78 25.97 0.77
CA HIS A 308 1.48 25.65 2.17
C HIS A 308 1.67 24.16 2.40
N LEU A 309 2.49 23.81 3.38
CA LEU A 309 2.83 22.41 3.73
C LEU A 309 1.93 21.87 4.83
N TYR A 310 1.37 20.69 4.59
CA TYR A 310 0.68 19.85 5.57
C TYR A 310 1.37 18.49 5.63
N LEU A 311 1.49 17.92 6.84
CA LEU A 311 2.11 16.63 7.08
C LEU A 311 1.05 15.59 7.41
N LEU A 312 1.19 14.38 6.85
CA LEU A 312 0.30 13.26 7.13
C LEU A 312 1.11 12.04 7.56
N PRO A 313 0.54 11.14 8.38
CA PRO A 313 1.20 9.88 8.72
C PRO A 313 1.18 8.90 7.55
N LYS A 314 2.08 7.92 7.58
CA LYS A 314 2.25 6.86 6.57
C LYS A 314 1.54 5.59 7.01
N GLY A 315 0.71 5.01 6.14
CA GLY A 315 0.05 3.73 6.39
C GLY A 315 1.00 2.54 6.28
N ALA A 316 1.89 2.55 5.30
CA ALA A 316 2.92 1.54 5.10
C ALA A 316 4.32 2.12 5.34
N LEU A 317 5.29 1.26 5.65
CA LEU A 317 6.68 1.62 5.91
C LEU A 317 7.58 1.33 4.70
N ASN A 318 7.01 1.34 3.52
CA ASN A 318 7.73 1.01 2.30
C ASN A 318 8.73 2.10 1.95
N ASN A 319 9.99 1.68 1.88
CA ASN A 319 11.04 2.28 1.06
C ASN A 319 11.37 3.74 1.29
N ASP A 320 11.17 4.21 2.50
CA ASP A 320 11.66 5.50 2.91
C ASP A 320 13.13 5.46 3.31
N PRO A 321 13.92 6.41 2.85
CA PRO A 321 13.61 7.50 1.91
C PRO A 321 13.93 7.17 0.46
N SER A 322 14.37 5.95 0.18
CA SER A 322 14.76 5.52 -1.15
C SER A 322 13.55 5.14 -2.00
N HIS A 323 13.82 4.81 -3.24
CA HIS A 323 12.83 4.33 -4.18
C HIS A 323 11.95 3.22 -3.61
N GLY A 324 10.66 3.32 -3.84
CA GLY A 324 9.69 2.30 -3.55
C GLY A 324 8.47 2.44 -4.42
N TRP A 325 8.03 1.35 -5.00
CA TRP A 325 6.88 1.33 -5.90
C TRP A 325 5.61 1.84 -5.23
N TYR A 326 5.43 1.59 -3.93
CA TYR A 326 4.29 2.13 -3.17
C TYR A 326 4.24 3.64 -3.11
N THR A 327 5.36 4.31 -3.24
CA THR A 327 5.51 5.75 -3.20
C THR A 327 5.75 6.34 -4.58
N GLU A 328 5.89 5.50 -5.60
CA GLU A 328 6.19 5.96 -6.94
C GLU A 328 4.98 6.56 -7.67
N TRP A 329 3.79 6.02 -7.42
CA TRP A 329 2.55 6.38 -8.11
C TRP A 329 1.38 6.76 -7.19
N PRO A 330 1.58 7.50 -6.09
CA PRO A 330 0.45 8.01 -5.33
C PRO A 330 -0.38 8.98 -6.16
N ARG A 331 -1.69 9.03 -5.87
CA ARG A 331 -2.65 9.80 -6.67
C ARG A 331 -3.72 10.45 -5.82
N ILE A 332 -4.23 11.60 -6.31
CA ILE A 332 -5.51 12.17 -5.91
C ILE A 332 -6.41 12.14 -7.14
N ARG A 333 -7.53 11.43 -7.06
CA ARG A 333 -8.47 11.26 -8.19
C ARG A 333 -9.90 11.33 -7.74
N GLU A 334 -10.75 11.77 -8.64
CA GLU A 334 -12.20 11.72 -8.48
C GLU A 334 -12.68 10.27 -8.53
N ILE A 335 -13.61 9.95 -7.62
CA ILE A 335 -14.20 8.61 -7.49
C ILE A 335 -15.72 8.62 -7.74
N GLY A 336 -16.24 9.66 -8.40
CA GLY A 336 -17.64 9.86 -8.66
C GLY A 336 -18.36 10.65 -7.56
N ASP A 337 -19.60 11.07 -7.82
CA ASP A 337 -20.48 11.77 -6.88
C ASP A 337 -19.85 13.05 -6.27
N GLY A 338 -18.96 13.73 -7.00
CA GLY A 338 -18.28 14.94 -6.51
C GLY A 338 -17.29 14.66 -5.37
N LYS A 339 -16.78 13.43 -5.26
CA LYS A 339 -15.81 13.00 -4.24
C LYS A 339 -14.47 12.72 -4.88
N ALA A 340 -13.41 12.94 -4.12
CA ALA A 340 -12.07 12.50 -4.47
C ALA A 340 -11.49 11.61 -3.38
N MET A 341 -10.57 10.77 -3.80
CA MET A 341 -9.78 9.88 -2.96
C MET A 341 -8.30 10.12 -3.23
N MET A 342 -7.50 10.06 -2.20
CA MET A 342 -6.05 10.00 -2.32
C MET A 342 -5.60 8.58 -1.97
N ASP A 343 -4.69 8.04 -2.77
CA ASP A 343 -3.89 6.86 -2.43
C ASP A 343 -2.47 7.28 -2.15
N MET A 344 -1.94 6.89 -0.99
CA MET A 344 -0.55 7.12 -0.67
C MET A 344 -0.06 6.19 0.45
N HIS A 345 1.11 5.54 0.24
CA HIS A 345 1.75 4.65 1.23
C HIS A 345 0.81 3.57 1.79
N GLY A 346 0.11 2.85 0.90
CA GLY A 346 -0.74 1.73 1.26
C GLY A 346 -1.97 2.10 2.07
N MET A 347 -2.43 3.34 1.94
CA MET A 347 -3.64 3.85 2.59
C MET A 347 -4.43 4.74 1.66
N PHE A 348 -5.74 4.53 1.64
CA PHE A 348 -6.70 5.43 1.01
C PHE A 348 -7.15 6.51 1.99
N TRP A 349 -7.43 7.68 1.44
CA TRP A 349 -7.87 8.86 2.17
C TRP A 349 -9.08 9.49 1.49
N ASP A 350 -10.12 9.86 2.23
CA ASP A 350 -11.11 10.81 1.77
C ASP A 350 -10.40 12.15 1.53
N PHE A 351 -10.51 12.71 0.34
CA PHE A 351 -9.85 13.97 -0.02
C PHE A 351 -10.89 15.02 -0.43
N PRO A 352 -11.04 16.13 0.33
CA PRO A 352 -12.00 17.16 -0.01
C PRO A 352 -11.57 17.99 -1.22
N LEU A 353 -12.47 18.17 -2.20
CA LEU A 353 -12.17 18.92 -3.44
C LEU A 353 -11.98 20.43 -3.23
N ASP A 354 -12.40 20.97 -2.10
CA ASP A 354 -12.19 22.36 -1.68
C ASP A 354 -10.98 22.57 -0.77
N PHE A 355 -10.09 21.56 -0.66
CA PHE A 355 -8.92 21.60 0.22
C PHE A 355 -7.99 22.76 -0.13
N ARG A 356 -7.90 23.71 0.78
CA ARG A 356 -7.04 24.92 0.70
C ARG A 356 -6.83 25.51 2.09
N PRO A 357 -5.85 26.40 2.30
CA PRO A 357 -5.68 27.05 3.59
C PRO A 357 -6.97 27.67 4.12
N GLY A 358 -7.32 27.35 5.36
CA GLY A 358 -8.59 27.74 5.98
C GLY A 358 -9.79 26.86 5.64
N HIS A 359 -9.64 25.87 4.76
CA HIS A 359 -10.63 24.87 4.37
C HIS A 359 -9.94 23.51 4.20
N THR A 360 -9.32 23.00 5.26
CA THR A 360 -8.57 21.74 5.25
C THR A 360 -9.28 20.61 6.01
N GLY A 361 -10.53 20.82 6.37
CA GLY A 361 -11.39 19.84 7.01
C GLY A 361 -11.80 18.72 6.05
N GLY A 362 -12.09 17.53 6.59
CA GLY A 362 -12.59 16.39 5.80
C GLY A 362 -11.52 15.45 5.22
N LEU A 363 -10.24 15.82 5.22
CA LEU A 363 -9.17 14.88 4.92
C LEU A 363 -9.06 13.85 6.06
N ALA A 364 -9.29 12.57 5.75
CA ALA A 364 -9.29 11.51 6.74
C ALA A 364 -8.94 10.16 6.10
N PRO A 365 -8.31 9.21 6.85
CA PRO A 365 -8.03 7.89 6.32
C PRO A 365 -9.32 7.10 6.07
N ILE A 366 -9.35 6.36 4.97
CA ILE A 366 -10.40 5.38 4.68
C ILE A 366 -10.02 4.02 5.26
N GLY A 367 -8.80 3.55 4.96
CA GLY A 367 -8.29 2.26 5.37
C GLY A 367 -7.03 1.89 4.60
N ARG A 368 -6.36 0.84 5.06
CA ARG A 368 -5.14 0.31 4.44
C ARG A 368 -5.48 -0.72 3.37
N HIS A 369 -4.58 -0.84 2.40
CA HIS A 369 -4.64 -1.86 1.36
C HIS A 369 -3.28 -2.56 1.17
N LEU A 370 -3.33 -3.72 0.51
CA LEU A 370 -2.16 -4.53 0.19
C LEU A 370 -1.72 -4.42 -1.27
N ARG A 371 -2.35 -3.55 -2.06
CA ARG A 371 -2.11 -3.41 -3.49
C ARG A 371 -1.01 -2.39 -3.79
N TYR A 372 -0.31 -2.62 -4.88
CA TYR A 372 0.40 -1.56 -5.59
C TYR A 372 -0.56 -0.94 -6.61
N MET A 373 -0.81 0.36 -6.50
CA MET A 373 -1.89 1.01 -7.24
C MET A 373 -1.40 2.21 -8.04
N PRO A 374 -1.11 2.03 -9.33
CA PRO A 374 -0.61 3.11 -10.17
C PRO A 374 -1.65 4.16 -10.48
N ASP A 375 -2.93 3.79 -10.63
CA ASP A 375 -4.00 4.72 -10.96
C ASP A 375 -5.39 4.16 -10.61
N PHE A 376 -6.40 5.03 -10.53
CA PHE A 376 -7.78 4.67 -10.29
C PHE A 376 -8.74 5.73 -10.83
N CYS A 377 -10.01 5.35 -11.03
CA CYS A 377 -11.06 6.25 -11.51
C CYS A 377 -12.46 5.78 -11.08
N SER A 378 -13.47 6.56 -11.38
CA SER A 378 -14.87 6.12 -11.34
C SER A 378 -15.33 5.72 -12.74
N TRP A 379 -16.05 4.61 -12.88
CA TRP A 379 -16.64 4.15 -14.14
C TRP A 379 -17.95 3.40 -13.88
N ASN A 380 -19.02 3.78 -14.60
CA ASN A 380 -20.36 3.21 -14.46
C ASN A 380 -20.84 3.13 -13.00
N GLY A 381 -20.59 4.18 -12.22
CA GLY A 381 -20.99 4.25 -10.81
C GLY A 381 -20.17 3.36 -9.86
N LYS A 382 -19.09 2.76 -10.35
CA LYS A 382 -18.17 1.93 -9.56
C LYS A 382 -16.80 2.58 -9.47
N LEU A 383 -16.09 2.26 -8.41
CA LEU A 383 -14.66 2.55 -8.27
C LEU A 383 -13.86 1.47 -9.03
N VAL A 384 -12.93 1.91 -9.86
CA VAL A 384 -11.99 1.05 -10.57
C VAL A 384 -10.60 1.34 -10.06
N LEU A 385 -9.92 0.31 -9.58
CA LEU A 385 -8.54 0.37 -9.09
C LEU A 385 -7.65 -0.42 -10.04
N ALA A 386 -6.61 0.21 -10.57
CA ALA A 386 -5.56 -0.48 -11.30
C ALA A 386 -4.55 -1.07 -10.30
N SER A 387 -4.18 -2.32 -10.47
CA SER A 387 -3.18 -2.99 -9.63
C SER A 387 -2.11 -3.61 -10.48
N ASP A 388 -0.88 -3.54 -10.01
CA ASP A 388 0.23 -4.33 -10.54
C ASP A 388 0.33 -5.63 -9.77
N GLU A 389 0.60 -6.71 -10.48
CA GLU A 389 0.88 -8.00 -9.86
C GLU A 389 2.38 -8.24 -9.72
N SER A 390 2.74 -9.38 -9.14
CA SER A 390 4.13 -9.75 -8.92
C SER A 390 4.97 -9.68 -10.20
N SER A 391 6.18 -9.16 -10.07
CA SER A 391 7.14 -8.99 -11.15
C SER A 391 8.03 -10.23 -11.29
N ILE A 392 8.31 -10.64 -12.51
CA ILE A 392 9.29 -11.70 -12.81
C ILE A 392 10.74 -11.27 -12.48
N PHE A 393 10.95 -10.00 -12.21
CA PHE A 393 12.27 -9.44 -11.94
C PHE A 393 12.85 -10.00 -10.63
N HIS A 394 13.89 -10.81 -10.71
CA HIS A 394 14.47 -11.55 -9.57
C HIS A 394 13.49 -12.48 -8.83
N ASN A 395 12.38 -12.85 -9.48
CA ASN A 395 11.37 -13.74 -8.90
C ASN A 395 11.09 -14.92 -9.85
N PRO A 396 11.80 -16.04 -9.70
CA PRO A 396 11.66 -17.18 -10.60
C PRO A 396 10.32 -17.94 -10.46
N LEU A 397 9.55 -17.64 -9.41
CA LEU A 397 8.23 -18.23 -9.18
C LEU A 397 7.08 -17.32 -9.67
N CYS A 398 7.38 -16.22 -10.34
CA CYS A 398 6.41 -15.35 -10.98
C CYS A 398 6.25 -15.71 -12.45
N GLY A 399 5.06 -15.57 -12.98
CA GLY A 399 4.73 -15.78 -14.37
C GLY A 399 5.08 -14.59 -15.27
N GLN A 400 4.40 -14.47 -16.41
CA GLN A 400 4.50 -13.28 -17.25
C GLN A 400 4.05 -12.05 -16.47
N PRO A 401 4.74 -10.91 -16.65
CA PRO A 401 4.28 -9.64 -16.07
C PRO A 401 2.86 -9.32 -16.51
N GLN A 402 2.01 -9.06 -15.56
CA GLN A 402 0.59 -8.85 -15.76
C GLN A 402 0.05 -7.79 -14.79
N SER A 403 -1.13 -7.29 -15.10
CA SER A 403 -1.89 -6.36 -14.27
C SER A 403 -3.36 -6.65 -14.41
N ASN A 404 -4.15 -6.25 -13.44
CA ASN A 404 -5.59 -6.40 -13.47
C ASN A 404 -6.29 -5.18 -12.85
N LEU A 405 -7.60 -5.15 -13.00
CA LEU A 405 -8.48 -4.17 -12.38
C LEU A 405 -9.27 -4.81 -11.25
N TRP A 406 -9.39 -4.08 -10.14
CA TRP A 406 -10.44 -4.33 -9.15
C TRP A 406 -11.60 -3.36 -9.43
N ILE A 407 -12.82 -3.86 -9.45
CA ILE A 407 -14.01 -3.07 -9.74
C ILE A 407 -15.04 -3.32 -8.63
N GLY A 408 -15.40 -2.28 -7.90
CA GLY A 408 -16.31 -2.39 -6.77
C GLY A 408 -16.90 -1.05 -6.34
N SER A 409 -17.48 -1.00 -5.14
CA SER A 409 -17.98 0.26 -4.58
C SER A 409 -16.96 0.90 -3.64
N PRO A 410 -16.95 2.24 -3.50
CA PRO A 410 -16.11 2.93 -2.51
C PRO A 410 -16.37 2.48 -1.05
N SER A 411 -17.56 1.92 -0.77
CA SER A 411 -17.87 1.38 0.57
C SER A 411 -17.14 0.06 0.87
N GLN A 412 -16.83 -0.74 -0.14
CA GLN A 412 -16.13 -2.02 0.05
C GLN A 412 -14.69 -1.81 0.55
N ILE A 413 -13.98 -0.81 0.04
CA ILE A 413 -12.61 -0.53 0.46
C ILE A 413 -12.51 -0.08 1.92
N ARG A 414 -13.59 0.45 2.53
CA ARG A 414 -13.65 0.81 3.95
C ARG A 414 -13.63 -0.41 4.88
N ASN A 415 -13.91 -1.60 4.34
CA ASN A 415 -13.88 -2.87 5.06
C ASN A 415 -12.54 -3.61 4.91
N TRP A 416 -11.55 -3.02 4.23
CA TRP A 416 -10.19 -3.56 4.13
C TRP A 416 -9.40 -3.31 5.42
N GLY A 417 -8.10 -3.10 5.35
CA GLY A 417 -7.30 -2.90 6.55
C GLY A 417 -7.71 -1.65 7.35
N GLU A 418 -7.74 -1.77 8.66
CA GLU A 418 -8.02 -0.63 9.51
C GLU A 418 -6.99 0.49 9.35
N ALA A 419 -7.41 1.73 9.57
CA ALA A 419 -6.53 2.88 9.52
C ALA A 419 -5.47 2.78 10.64
N SER A 420 -4.24 2.51 10.27
CA SER A 420 -3.08 2.56 11.16
C SER A 420 -1.91 3.20 10.43
N ALA A 421 -1.26 4.16 11.09
CA ALA A 421 -0.23 4.96 10.44
C ALA A 421 0.78 5.49 11.45
N THR A 422 1.98 5.81 10.97
CA THR A 422 3.04 6.45 11.76
C THR A 422 3.63 7.62 10.99
N GLY A 423 4.12 8.61 11.71
CA GLY A 423 4.83 9.74 11.09
C GLY A 423 5.48 10.62 12.14
N ALA A 424 6.27 11.58 11.69
CA ALA A 424 6.97 12.48 12.58
C ALA A 424 7.03 13.90 12.03
N ILE A 425 7.05 14.86 12.92
CA ILE A 425 7.37 16.26 12.62
C ILE A 425 8.88 16.44 12.59
N TRP A 426 9.56 15.97 13.63
CA TRP A 426 11.03 16.01 13.79
C TRP A 426 11.56 14.63 14.13
N VAL A 427 12.74 14.30 13.62
CA VAL A 427 13.47 13.06 13.93
C VAL A 427 14.94 13.40 14.12
N LYS A 428 15.39 13.54 15.37
CA LYS A 428 16.75 13.96 15.72
C LYS A 428 17.16 15.26 15.03
N ASP A 429 16.20 16.18 14.92
CA ASP A 429 16.44 17.48 14.29
C ASP A 429 16.89 18.51 15.34
N PRO A 430 17.83 19.40 14.99
CA PRO A 430 18.09 20.58 15.81
C PRO A 430 16.91 21.56 15.65
N VAL A 431 16.17 21.80 16.74
CA VAL A 431 14.99 22.64 16.77
C VAL A 431 15.24 23.85 17.64
N ALA A 432 15.15 25.04 17.07
CA ALA A 432 15.32 26.29 17.81
C ALA A 432 14.17 26.56 18.78
N ALA A 433 14.39 27.31 19.84
CA ALA A 433 13.33 27.74 20.73
C ALA A 433 12.24 28.54 19.99
N GLY A 434 10.97 28.27 20.30
CA GLY A 434 9.82 28.91 19.67
C GLY A 434 9.51 28.44 18.24
N THR A 435 10.19 27.43 17.73
CA THR A 435 9.89 26.87 16.42
C THR A 435 8.51 26.20 16.44
N VAL A 436 7.64 26.65 15.53
CA VAL A 436 6.30 26.08 15.29
C VAL A 436 6.38 25.12 14.11
N SER A 437 5.86 23.91 14.26
CA SER A 437 5.86 22.91 13.19
C SER A 437 4.80 23.21 12.12
N PRO A 438 4.92 22.62 10.91
CA PRO A 438 3.77 22.45 10.02
C PRO A 438 2.63 21.69 10.71
N PRO A 439 1.37 21.87 10.25
CA PRO A 439 0.24 21.07 10.69
C PRO A 439 0.47 19.57 10.40
N PHE A 440 0.15 18.71 11.38
CA PHE A 440 0.19 17.26 11.25
C PHE A 440 -1.21 16.69 11.43
N LEU A 441 -1.66 15.83 10.49
CA LEU A 441 -3.00 15.25 10.49
C LEU A 441 -3.19 14.26 11.64
N ILE A 442 -4.29 14.45 12.44
CA ILE A 442 -4.67 13.51 13.49
C ILE A 442 -6.12 13.01 13.37
N LYS A 443 -6.89 13.54 12.42
CA LYS A 443 -8.29 13.16 12.17
C LYS A 443 -8.42 11.74 11.67
N GLY A 444 -9.48 11.05 12.09
CA GLY A 444 -9.89 9.75 11.53
C GLY A 444 -9.23 8.53 12.20
N PHE A 445 -8.38 8.72 13.19
CA PHE A 445 -7.77 7.62 13.97
C PHE A 445 -8.37 7.60 15.38
N LYS A 446 -8.75 6.43 15.86
CA LYS A 446 -9.36 6.29 17.21
C LYS A 446 -8.35 6.30 18.33
N LYS A 447 -7.20 5.66 18.13
CA LYS A 447 -6.12 5.55 19.12
C LYS A 447 -4.90 6.31 18.63
N ARG A 448 -4.49 7.31 19.40
CA ARG A 448 -3.43 8.26 18.97
C ARG A 448 -2.44 8.47 20.11
N ILE A 449 -1.17 8.27 19.81
CA ILE A 449 -0.07 8.54 20.73
C ILE A 449 0.98 9.42 20.06
N ALA A 450 1.48 10.41 20.79
CA ALA A 450 2.66 11.17 20.44
C ALA A 450 3.85 10.71 21.29
N HIS A 451 5.01 10.63 20.65
CA HIS A 451 6.30 10.26 21.22
C HIS A 451 7.24 11.47 21.17
N PHE A 452 7.82 11.82 22.29
CA PHE A 452 8.74 12.93 22.41
C PHE A 452 10.09 12.44 22.90
N VAL A 453 11.17 12.85 22.21
CA VAL A 453 12.56 12.63 22.66
C VAL A 453 13.27 13.97 22.59
N SER A 454 14.01 14.30 23.65
CA SER A 454 14.83 15.52 23.69
C SER A 454 16.17 15.22 24.37
N ASP A 455 17.26 15.81 23.86
CA ASP A 455 18.59 15.76 24.47
C ASP A 455 18.76 16.79 25.59
N GLN A 456 17.85 17.75 25.72
CA GLN A 456 17.80 18.78 26.77
C GLN A 456 16.41 18.88 27.37
N PRO A 457 16.26 19.32 28.64
CA PRO A 457 14.95 19.58 29.20
C PRO A 457 14.21 20.67 28.41
N THR A 458 13.01 20.34 27.94
CA THR A 458 12.14 21.26 27.22
C THR A 458 10.67 20.96 27.48
N ALA A 459 9.79 21.80 26.97
CA ALA A 459 8.38 21.53 26.90
C ALA A 459 7.90 21.74 25.44
N PHE A 460 7.03 20.85 25.02
CA PHE A 460 6.35 20.96 23.73
C PHE A 460 4.90 21.39 23.96
N THR A 461 4.52 22.52 23.40
CA THR A 461 3.14 22.99 23.41
C THR A 461 2.43 22.44 22.17
N LEU A 462 1.33 21.74 22.38
CA LEU A 462 0.47 21.21 21.35
C LEU A 462 -0.71 22.16 21.17
N GLU A 463 -0.97 22.57 19.95
CA GLU A 463 -2.15 23.32 19.54
C GLU A 463 -2.91 22.50 18.52
N ILE A 464 -4.23 22.57 18.53
CA ILE A 464 -5.11 21.86 17.60
C ILE A 464 -5.94 22.83 16.76
N ASP A 465 -6.21 22.42 15.53
CA ASP A 465 -7.25 22.99 14.68
C ASP A 465 -8.34 21.93 14.52
N ARG A 466 -9.55 22.22 15.03
CA ARG A 466 -10.61 21.21 15.14
C ARG A 466 -11.22 20.87 13.79
N ASP A 467 -11.46 21.87 12.98
CA ASP A 467 -12.32 21.79 11.79
C ASP A 467 -11.57 22.05 10.45
N GLY A 468 -10.26 22.31 10.53
CA GLY A 468 -9.46 22.65 9.36
C GLY A 468 -9.61 24.10 8.90
N SER A 469 -10.16 24.98 9.72
CA SER A 469 -10.34 26.39 9.42
C SER A 469 -9.08 27.24 9.61
N GLY A 470 -8.00 26.67 10.10
CA GLY A 470 -6.76 27.36 10.42
C GLY A 470 -6.82 28.12 11.75
N ARG A 471 -7.86 27.90 12.57
CA ARG A 471 -8.01 28.46 13.92
C ARG A 471 -7.36 27.52 14.92
N TRP A 472 -6.23 27.94 15.47
CA TRP A 472 -5.44 27.16 16.42
C TRP A 472 -5.82 27.49 17.85
N GLU A 473 -6.05 26.47 18.66
CA GLU A 473 -6.28 26.61 20.09
C GLU A 473 -5.28 25.77 20.91
N PRO A 474 -4.83 26.27 22.08
CA PRO A 474 -3.99 25.49 22.96
C PRO A 474 -4.68 24.20 23.41
N TYR A 475 -3.95 23.08 23.34
CA TYR A 475 -4.49 21.78 23.73
C TYR A 475 -3.76 21.19 24.95
N ALA A 476 -2.45 21.04 24.87
CA ALA A 476 -1.65 20.47 25.94
C ALA A 476 -0.22 21.01 25.94
N THR A 477 0.45 20.92 27.08
CA THR A 477 1.90 21.10 27.20
C THR A 477 2.50 19.82 27.76
N VAL A 478 3.51 19.28 27.05
CA VAL A 478 4.21 18.06 27.43
C VAL A 478 5.62 18.45 27.88
N ASP A 479 5.88 18.35 29.18
CA ASP A 479 7.22 18.54 29.72
C ASP A 479 8.07 17.30 29.46
N VAL A 480 9.19 17.49 28.79
CA VAL A 480 10.13 16.44 28.43
C VAL A 480 11.45 16.71 29.13
N PRO A 481 11.78 15.96 30.18
CA PRO A 481 13.15 15.94 30.69
C PRO A 481 14.06 15.35 29.62
N THR A 482 15.36 15.36 29.82
CA THR A 482 16.25 14.63 28.89
C THR A 482 15.79 13.18 28.73
N GLY A 483 15.56 12.75 27.49
CA GLY A 483 15.11 11.39 27.16
C GLY A 483 13.71 11.33 26.54
N TYR A 484 12.92 10.32 26.87
CA TYR A 484 11.70 9.91 26.19
C TYR A 484 10.45 10.05 27.06
N VAL A 485 9.41 10.65 26.48
CA VAL A 485 8.07 10.79 27.09
C VAL A 485 6.99 10.54 26.04
N THR A 486 5.81 10.06 26.45
CA THR A 486 4.66 9.88 25.59
C THR A 486 3.45 10.71 26.04
N HIS A 487 2.60 11.08 25.08
CA HIS A 487 1.31 11.69 25.32
C HIS A 487 0.23 10.91 24.56
N LEU A 488 -0.74 10.38 25.30
CA LEU A 488 -1.92 9.69 24.73
C LEU A 488 -3.03 10.72 24.54
N PHE A 489 -3.53 10.83 23.32
CA PHE A 489 -4.71 11.66 23.07
C PHE A 489 -5.98 10.94 23.49
N PRO A 490 -6.96 11.63 24.08
CA PRO A 490 -8.27 11.07 24.34
C PRO A 490 -8.93 10.54 23.06
N ALA A 491 -9.65 9.42 23.18
CA ALA A 491 -10.31 8.80 22.03
C ALA A 491 -11.41 9.70 21.42
N ASP A 492 -12.05 10.51 22.24
CA ASP A 492 -13.11 11.46 21.89
C ASP A 492 -12.58 12.84 21.42
N LEU A 493 -11.26 13.05 21.39
CA LEU A 493 -10.70 14.29 20.84
C LEU A 493 -11.08 14.42 19.37
N ASP A 494 -11.91 15.38 19.02
CA ASP A 494 -12.24 15.74 17.65
C ASP A 494 -11.39 16.94 17.20
N ALA A 495 -10.39 16.65 16.39
CA ALA A 495 -9.49 17.64 15.78
C ALA A 495 -8.99 17.16 14.44
N GLN A 496 -8.84 18.10 13.52
CA GLN A 496 -8.30 17.81 12.17
C GLN A 496 -6.77 17.77 12.21
N TRP A 497 -6.16 18.79 12.82
CA TRP A 497 -4.71 18.99 12.81
C TRP A 497 -4.16 19.22 14.21
N VAL A 498 -2.90 18.88 14.39
CA VAL A 498 -2.05 19.28 15.52
C VAL A 498 -0.81 19.99 14.99
N ARG A 499 -0.34 21.01 15.69
CA ARG A 499 1.01 21.57 15.50
C ARG A 499 1.72 21.63 16.84
N VAL A 500 3.04 21.65 16.80
CA VAL A 500 3.88 21.58 18.01
C VAL A 500 4.84 22.75 18.03
N THR A 501 4.89 23.42 19.17
CA THR A 501 5.85 24.50 19.43
C THR A 501 6.87 24.03 20.47
N ASN A 502 8.16 24.14 20.14
CA ASN A 502 9.26 23.83 21.07
C ASN A 502 9.61 25.02 21.96
N ARG A 503 9.66 24.84 23.28
CA ARG A 503 9.99 25.94 24.22
C ARG A 503 11.47 26.29 24.24
N ASN A 504 12.36 25.31 24.32
CA ASN A 504 13.80 25.49 24.42
C ASN A 504 14.51 24.86 23.22
N ALA A 505 15.63 25.44 22.79
CA ALA A 505 16.44 24.82 21.74
C ALA A 505 16.96 23.45 22.18
N CYS A 506 16.77 22.43 21.35
CA CYS A 506 17.21 21.05 21.60
C CYS A 506 17.29 20.24 20.31
N THR A 507 17.90 19.05 20.39
CA THR A 507 17.75 18.02 19.37
C THR A 507 16.49 17.22 19.70
N ALA A 508 15.45 17.33 18.85
CA ALA A 508 14.14 16.79 19.11
C ALA A 508 13.72 15.66 18.16
N THR A 509 13.01 14.69 18.69
CA THR A 509 12.11 13.83 17.93
C THR A 509 10.68 14.04 18.43
N VAL A 510 9.75 14.32 17.52
CA VAL A 510 8.32 14.36 17.78
C VAL A 510 7.64 13.51 16.73
N ALA A 511 7.17 12.34 17.12
CA ALA A 511 6.55 11.35 16.26
C ALA A 511 5.16 10.96 16.74
N PHE A 512 4.35 10.43 15.84
CA PHE A 512 2.99 10.00 16.12
C PHE A 512 2.80 8.57 15.63
N SER A 513 2.07 7.78 16.42
CA SER A 513 1.60 6.46 16.03
C SER A 513 0.09 6.40 16.24
N PHE A 514 -0.61 6.02 15.18
CA PHE A 514 -2.07 5.99 15.14
C PHE A 514 -2.55 4.60 14.79
N THR A 515 -3.59 4.16 15.47
CA THR A 515 -4.23 2.87 15.21
C THR A 515 -5.73 3.00 15.34
N ASP A 516 -6.45 2.01 14.84
CA ASP A 516 -7.86 1.80 15.11
C ASP A 516 -8.04 0.47 15.85
N THR A 517 -9.21 0.22 16.38
CA THR A 517 -9.57 -1.10 16.92
C THR A 517 -9.90 -2.02 15.75
N ARG A 518 -9.18 -3.11 15.61
CA ARG A 518 -9.48 -4.12 14.60
C ARG A 518 -10.79 -4.84 14.95
N SER A 519 -11.76 -4.74 14.05
CA SER A 519 -13.08 -5.34 14.21
C SER A 519 -13.20 -6.73 13.58
N HIS A 520 -12.14 -7.21 12.90
CA HIS A 520 -12.18 -8.50 12.21
C HIS A 520 -12.08 -9.65 13.20
N ASP A 521 -13.22 -10.12 13.66
CA ASP A 521 -13.35 -11.33 14.44
C ASP A 521 -13.28 -12.55 13.49
N PRO A 522 -12.39 -13.53 13.73
CA PRO A 522 -12.38 -14.77 12.96
C PRO A 522 -13.71 -15.52 12.90
N ALA A 523 -14.63 -15.26 13.84
CA ALA A 523 -16.00 -15.77 13.83
C ALA A 523 -16.99 -14.86 13.07
N GLY A 524 -16.56 -13.70 12.56
CA GLY A 524 -17.40 -12.72 11.85
C GLY A 524 -17.68 -13.07 10.39
N PRO A 525 -18.40 -12.21 9.65
CA PRO A 525 -18.79 -12.48 8.24
C PRO A 525 -17.61 -12.76 7.30
N GLY A 526 -16.45 -12.17 7.55
CA GLY A 526 -15.23 -12.43 6.78
C GLY A 526 -14.70 -13.87 6.94
N ALA A 527 -14.95 -14.52 8.07
CA ALA A 527 -14.55 -15.90 8.30
C ALA A 527 -15.21 -16.88 7.31
N THR A 528 -16.40 -16.56 6.82
CA THR A 528 -17.12 -17.41 5.85
C THR A 528 -16.40 -17.48 4.51
N ALA A 529 -15.74 -16.42 4.07
CA ALA A 529 -14.98 -16.39 2.82
C ALA A 529 -13.82 -17.42 2.82
N PHE A 530 -13.27 -17.74 3.99
CA PHE A 530 -12.16 -18.67 4.19
C PHE A 530 -12.58 -20.02 4.78
N ALA A 531 -13.89 -20.31 4.87
CA ALA A 531 -14.40 -21.54 5.49
C ALA A 531 -13.96 -22.82 4.77
N ALA A 532 -13.63 -22.72 3.48
CA ALA A 532 -13.11 -23.83 2.68
C ALA A 532 -11.67 -24.22 3.05
N LEU A 533 -10.87 -23.32 3.62
CA LEU A 533 -9.51 -23.60 4.07
C LEU A 533 -9.54 -24.50 5.32
N ALA A 534 -8.68 -25.50 5.37
CA ALA A 534 -8.56 -26.41 6.50
C ALA A 534 -7.91 -25.71 7.71
N ASP A 535 -8.44 -25.94 8.90
CA ASP A 535 -7.82 -25.51 10.13
C ASP A 535 -6.67 -26.46 10.51
N VAL A 536 -5.61 -25.93 11.14
CA VAL A 536 -4.54 -26.77 11.69
C VAL A 536 -5.11 -27.71 12.76
N GLY A 537 -4.64 -28.95 12.76
CA GLY A 537 -5.12 -29.97 13.69
C GLY A 537 -6.54 -30.49 13.38
N SER A 538 -7.17 -30.11 12.27
CA SER A 538 -8.44 -30.69 11.83
C SER A 538 -8.24 -32.11 11.32
N ASN A 539 -9.29 -32.96 11.45
CA ASN A 539 -9.28 -34.30 10.89
C ASN A 539 -9.41 -34.34 9.36
N ILE A 540 -9.62 -33.20 8.74
CA ILE A 540 -9.72 -33.01 7.28
C ILE A 540 -8.43 -32.32 6.84
N ALA A 541 -7.41 -33.09 6.55
CA ALA A 541 -6.15 -32.59 6.05
C ALA A 541 -6.33 -32.06 4.61
N PRO A 542 -5.82 -30.87 4.26
CA PRO A 542 -5.75 -30.45 2.88
C PRO A 542 -4.63 -31.20 2.16
N ARG A 543 -4.74 -31.35 0.83
CA ARG A 543 -3.58 -31.72 0.02
C ARG A 543 -2.61 -30.55 -0.06
N THR A 544 -1.33 -30.86 -0.01
CA THR A 544 -0.30 -29.86 -0.25
C THR A 544 -0.17 -29.61 -1.74
N LEU A 545 -0.37 -28.38 -2.13
CA LEU A 545 -0.19 -27.90 -3.51
C LEU A 545 0.88 -26.82 -3.51
N TRP A 546 1.88 -26.94 -4.40
CA TRP A 546 2.82 -25.87 -4.73
C TRP A 546 2.40 -25.17 -6.02
N LEU A 547 2.49 -23.84 -6.04
CA LEU A 547 1.90 -23.00 -7.05
C LEU A 547 2.99 -22.18 -7.77
N SER A 548 2.90 -22.09 -9.10
CA SER A 548 3.72 -21.18 -9.90
C SER A 548 2.97 -20.69 -11.12
N PRO A 549 2.69 -19.39 -11.27
CA PRO A 549 2.30 -18.85 -12.55
C PRO A 549 3.33 -19.17 -13.63
N ASP A 550 2.87 -19.60 -14.82
CA ASP A 550 3.77 -19.97 -15.90
C ASP A 550 4.22 -18.75 -16.70
N SER A 551 5.51 -18.60 -16.87
CA SER A 551 6.10 -17.53 -17.68
C SER A 551 5.88 -17.71 -19.19
N ASN A 552 5.50 -18.90 -19.64
CA ASN A 552 5.40 -19.25 -21.07
C ASN A 552 3.96 -19.33 -21.60
N SER A 553 2.97 -19.63 -20.74
CA SER A 553 1.61 -19.94 -21.19
C SER A 553 0.51 -19.11 -20.53
N ARG A 554 0.80 -18.21 -19.59
CA ARG A 554 -0.16 -17.46 -18.76
C ARG A 554 -1.02 -18.32 -17.84
N ASP A 555 -0.82 -19.65 -17.81
CA ASP A 555 -1.52 -20.57 -16.94
C ASP A 555 -0.89 -20.58 -15.54
N LEU A 556 -1.56 -21.20 -14.58
CA LEU A 556 -0.99 -21.52 -13.29
C LEU A 556 -0.54 -22.97 -13.29
N LEU A 557 0.72 -23.22 -12.98
CA LEU A 557 1.27 -24.57 -12.79
C LEU A 557 1.06 -24.99 -11.34
N VAL A 558 0.61 -26.22 -11.14
CA VAL A 558 0.25 -26.78 -9.83
C VAL A 558 0.89 -28.16 -9.66
N ALA A 559 1.73 -28.31 -8.65
CA ALA A 559 2.28 -29.59 -8.24
C ALA A 559 1.57 -30.08 -6.96
N THR A 560 1.04 -31.31 -7.00
CA THR A 560 0.49 -31.97 -5.82
C THR A 560 1.62 -32.73 -5.12
N VAL A 561 1.73 -32.56 -3.82
CA VAL A 561 2.82 -33.10 -2.99
C VAL A 561 2.26 -34.07 -1.95
N GLU A 562 2.91 -35.20 -1.79
CA GLU A 562 2.62 -36.18 -0.73
C GLU A 562 3.97 -36.69 -0.18
N SER A 563 4.14 -36.66 1.14
CA SER A 563 5.39 -37.06 1.84
C SER A 563 6.63 -36.36 1.24
N GLY A 564 6.49 -35.07 0.93
CA GLY A 564 7.55 -34.24 0.37
C GLY A 564 7.91 -34.53 -1.10
N LYS A 565 7.11 -35.34 -1.81
CA LYS A 565 7.36 -35.71 -3.21
C LYS A 565 6.21 -35.27 -4.10
N VAL A 566 6.53 -34.78 -5.29
CA VAL A 566 5.53 -34.45 -6.32
C VAL A 566 4.94 -35.74 -6.88
N VAL A 567 3.61 -35.91 -6.70
CA VAL A 567 2.86 -37.11 -7.13
C VAL A 567 1.96 -36.83 -8.34
N SER A 568 1.63 -35.56 -8.60
CA SER A 568 0.81 -35.14 -9.73
C SER A 568 1.18 -33.71 -10.15
N GLN A 569 1.07 -33.46 -11.44
CA GLN A 569 1.35 -32.14 -12.04
C GLN A 569 0.20 -31.75 -12.97
N ASN A 570 -0.29 -30.53 -12.77
CA ASN A 570 -1.42 -29.99 -13.51
C ASN A 570 -1.19 -28.52 -13.84
N ARG A 571 -2.02 -28.00 -14.74
CA ARG A 571 -2.18 -26.57 -14.98
C ARG A 571 -3.62 -26.15 -14.76
N LEU A 572 -3.82 -24.97 -14.22
CA LEU A 572 -5.10 -24.25 -14.26
C LEU A 572 -5.04 -23.30 -15.46
N GLY A 573 -5.85 -23.55 -16.46
CA GLY A 573 -5.82 -22.83 -17.74
C GLY A 573 -6.30 -21.39 -17.57
N SER A 574 -5.59 -20.44 -18.16
CA SER A 574 -5.86 -19.01 -18.04
C SER A 574 -7.21 -18.59 -18.63
N GLU A 575 -7.62 -19.22 -19.75
CA GLU A 575 -8.91 -18.91 -20.39
C GLU A 575 -10.05 -19.79 -19.89
N SER A 576 -9.76 -21.07 -19.66
CA SER A 576 -10.79 -22.03 -19.26
C SER A 576 -11.11 -22.02 -17.77
N LEU A 577 -10.20 -21.52 -16.92
CA LEU A 577 -10.22 -21.65 -15.47
C LEU A 577 -10.45 -23.10 -15.00
N ALA A 578 -9.99 -24.07 -15.78
CA ALA A 578 -10.13 -25.49 -15.54
C ALA A 578 -8.76 -26.17 -15.41
N PHE A 579 -8.69 -27.19 -14.55
CA PHE A 579 -7.50 -28.00 -14.37
C PHE A 579 -7.35 -29.02 -15.51
N THR A 580 -6.12 -29.15 -16.02
CA THR A 580 -5.73 -30.19 -16.97
C THR A 580 -4.37 -30.77 -16.59
N PRO A 581 -4.08 -32.05 -16.90
CA PRO A 581 -2.75 -32.63 -16.69
C PRO A 581 -1.67 -31.81 -17.42
N ALA A 582 -0.52 -31.66 -16.78
CA ALA A 582 0.64 -30.96 -17.34
C ALA A 582 1.93 -31.64 -16.90
N THR A 583 3.02 -31.33 -17.59
CA THR A 583 4.38 -31.67 -17.13
C THR A 583 5.09 -30.36 -16.80
N LEU A 584 5.51 -30.19 -15.56
CA LEU A 584 6.26 -29.03 -15.11
C LEU A 584 7.74 -29.18 -15.50
N PRO A 585 8.42 -28.07 -15.86
CA PRO A 585 9.87 -28.10 -16.12
C PRO A 585 10.65 -28.56 -14.87
N ASP A 586 11.69 -29.40 -15.07
CA ASP A 586 12.54 -29.87 -13.98
C ASP A 586 13.19 -28.71 -13.20
N SER A 587 13.56 -27.63 -13.89
CA SER A 587 14.12 -26.42 -13.27
C SER A 587 13.13 -25.74 -12.32
N LEU A 588 11.83 -25.78 -12.64
CA LEU A 588 10.78 -25.26 -11.76
C LEU A 588 10.58 -26.19 -10.55
N LEU A 589 10.56 -27.50 -10.77
CA LEU A 589 10.40 -28.48 -9.70
C LEU A 589 11.49 -28.40 -8.63
N GLN A 590 12.70 -27.92 -9.00
CA GLN A 590 13.81 -27.72 -8.06
C GLN A 590 13.62 -26.50 -7.13
N ILE A 591 12.87 -25.49 -7.55
CA ILE A 591 12.67 -24.24 -6.78
C ILE A 591 11.27 -24.14 -6.16
N LEU A 592 10.37 -25.07 -6.50
CA LEU A 592 9.02 -25.09 -5.93
C LEU A 592 8.97 -25.43 -4.43
N PRO A 593 9.84 -26.31 -3.86
CA PRO A 593 9.82 -26.54 -2.43
C PRO A 593 10.03 -25.23 -1.66
N PRO A 594 9.25 -24.97 -0.59
CA PRO A 594 9.45 -23.78 0.26
C PRO A 594 10.79 -23.83 1.00
N ASP A 595 11.45 -22.68 1.08
CA ASP A 595 12.64 -22.50 1.92
C ASP A 595 12.28 -22.39 3.40
N GLU A 596 13.18 -22.84 4.28
CA GLU A 596 13.09 -22.58 5.71
C GLU A 596 13.63 -21.16 6.00
N VAL A 597 12.73 -20.25 6.34
CA VAL A 597 13.05 -18.82 6.51
C VAL A 597 13.18 -18.44 7.99
N PHE A 598 12.58 -19.20 8.88
CA PHE A 598 12.52 -18.93 10.31
C PHE A 598 12.75 -20.18 11.13
N THR A 599 13.09 -19.98 12.39
CA THR A 599 13.17 -21.05 13.41
C THR A 599 12.24 -20.70 14.57
N VAL A 600 11.88 -21.71 15.37
CA VAL A 600 10.99 -21.53 16.53
C VAL A 600 11.67 -22.07 17.77
N ASP A 601 11.71 -21.26 18.84
CA ASP A 601 12.13 -21.70 20.15
C ASP A 601 10.96 -21.70 21.17
N ALA A 602 11.24 -21.94 22.43
CA ALA A 602 10.22 -21.91 23.47
C ALA A 602 9.62 -20.51 23.67
N ALA A 603 10.34 -19.44 23.32
CA ALA A 603 9.97 -18.08 23.57
C ALA A 603 9.22 -17.43 22.39
N SER A 604 9.65 -17.70 21.16
CA SER A 604 9.14 -16.96 19.99
C SER A 604 9.55 -17.61 18.66
N VAL A 605 9.06 -17.02 17.56
CA VAL A 605 9.58 -17.26 16.21
C VAL A 605 10.80 -16.36 15.99
N MET A 606 11.86 -16.88 15.38
CA MET A 606 13.09 -16.16 15.13
C MET A 606 13.37 -16.00 13.64
N LEU A 607 13.61 -14.77 13.22
CA LEU A 607 14.09 -14.39 11.89
C LEU A 607 15.53 -13.87 12.01
N THR A 608 16.39 -14.32 11.12
CA THR A 608 17.76 -13.76 11.03
C THR A 608 17.80 -12.75 9.88
N SER A 609 18.11 -11.51 10.21
CA SER A 609 18.25 -10.41 9.24
C SER A 609 19.58 -9.69 9.46
N SER A 610 20.43 -9.64 8.44
CA SER A 610 21.71 -8.92 8.48
C SER A 610 22.53 -9.20 9.76
N ARG A 611 22.60 -10.47 10.19
CA ARG A 611 23.28 -10.95 11.43
C ARG A 611 22.60 -10.52 12.74
N LYS A 612 21.36 -10.04 12.70
CA LYS A 612 20.55 -9.75 13.88
C LYS A 612 19.38 -10.74 13.94
N THR A 613 19.07 -11.22 15.14
CA THR A 613 17.86 -11.99 15.38
C THR A 613 16.73 -11.04 15.70
N LEU A 614 15.62 -11.19 14.97
CA LEU A 614 14.34 -10.53 15.24
C LEU A 614 13.38 -11.61 15.75
N ARG A 615 12.55 -11.26 16.71
CA ARG A 615 11.61 -12.20 17.32
C ARG A 615 10.17 -11.79 17.05
N LEU A 616 9.35 -12.75 16.59
CA LEU A 616 7.95 -12.55 16.30
C LEU A 616 7.08 -13.35 17.27
N PRO A 617 5.84 -12.90 17.51
CA PRO A 617 4.85 -13.66 18.27
C PRO A 617 4.55 -15.02 17.65
N LYS A 618 4.29 -15.98 18.51
CA LYS A 618 3.79 -17.32 18.14
C LYS A 618 2.28 -17.27 18.03
N GLY A 619 1.73 -17.98 17.05
CA GLY A 619 0.32 -18.36 16.94
C GLY A 619 0.07 -19.72 17.56
N ASP A 620 -0.68 -20.59 16.83
CA ASP A 620 -0.98 -21.96 17.27
C ASP A 620 0.29 -22.84 17.33
N ALA A 621 0.38 -23.71 18.35
CA ALA A 621 1.51 -24.62 18.54
C ALA A 621 1.68 -25.64 17.38
N ALA A 622 0.68 -25.87 16.56
CA ALA A 622 0.77 -26.69 15.36
C ALA A 622 1.81 -26.16 14.35
N TYR A 623 2.12 -24.86 14.40
CA TYR A 623 3.13 -24.21 13.56
C TYR A 623 4.56 -24.25 14.16
N ASP A 624 4.77 -24.87 15.33
CA ASP A 624 6.09 -24.96 15.95
C ASP A 624 7.06 -25.87 15.16
N LYS A 625 6.54 -26.67 14.23
CA LYS A 625 7.29 -27.63 13.41
C LYS A 625 6.68 -27.75 12.02
N PRO A 626 7.41 -28.26 11.01
CA PRO A 626 6.87 -28.49 9.68
C PRO A 626 5.70 -29.48 9.72
N PHE A 627 4.76 -29.32 8.78
CA PHE A 627 3.71 -30.30 8.50
C PHE A 627 4.28 -31.53 7.79
N ALA A 628 3.41 -32.51 7.47
CA ALA A 628 3.86 -33.79 6.87
C ALA A 628 4.66 -33.60 5.56
N ASP A 629 4.30 -32.59 4.76
CA ASP A 629 4.94 -32.26 3.48
C ASP A 629 5.97 -31.12 3.57
N GLY A 630 6.37 -30.72 4.76
CA GLY A 630 7.36 -29.66 5.00
C GLY A 630 6.76 -28.37 5.57
N TRP A 631 7.57 -27.31 5.54
CA TRP A 631 7.13 -26.00 5.94
C TRP A 631 6.17 -25.38 4.92
N PRO A 632 5.16 -24.61 5.36
CA PRO A 632 4.43 -23.71 4.47
C PRO A 632 5.40 -22.69 3.82
N ARG A 633 5.06 -22.23 2.62
CA ARG A 633 5.80 -21.12 2.01
C ARG A 633 5.73 -19.88 2.88
N ALA A 634 6.87 -19.48 3.38
CA ALA A 634 6.96 -18.38 4.32
C ALA A 634 6.86 -17.02 3.64
N ILE A 635 7.44 -16.81 2.45
CA ILE A 635 7.50 -15.49 1.79
C ILE A 635 7.18 -15.63 0.31
N ARG A 636 6.37 -14.69 -0.20
CA ARG A 636 6.09 -14.55 -1.62
C ARG A 636 5.81 -13.09 -2.00
N GLU A 637 6.29 -12.69 -3.17
CA GLU A 637 5.83 -11.47 -3.79
C GLU A 637 4.41 -11.65 -4.34
N VAL A 638 3.54 -10.70 -4.05
CA VAL A 638 2.11 -10.75 -4.44
C VAL A 638 1.70 -9.55 -5.28
N GLU A 639 2.44 -8.46 -5.19
CA GLU A 639 2.34 -7.25 -6.00
C GLU A 639 3.77 -6.84 -6.36
N SER A 640 3.97 -6.00 -7.36
CA SER A 640 5.31 -5.53 -7.75
C SER A 640 6.08 -4.99 -6.55
N GLU A 641 7.25 -5.58 -6.29
CA GLU A 641 8.15 -5.23 -5.19
C GLU A 641 7.52 -5.30 -3.78
N ARG A 642 6.37 -5.98 -3.65
CA ARG A 642 5.71 -6.19 -2.38
C ARG A 642 5.62 -7.66 -2.01
N LYS A 643 6.16 -7.97 -0.86
CA LYS A 643 6.16 -9.32 -0.31
C LYS A 643 5.19 -9.45 0.87
N LEU A 644 4.48 -10.56 0.88
CA LEU A 644 3.79 -11.06 2.07
C LEU A 644 4.57 -12.22 2.65
N ALA A 645 4.55 -12.33 3.98
CA ALA A 645 5.00 -13.51 4.68
C ALA A 645 3.83 -14.17 5.41
N ASN A 646 3.73 -15.50 5.31
CA ASN A 646 2.89 -16.34 6.16
C ASN A 646 3.80 -17.09 7.13
N ILE A 647 3.94 -16.56 8.35
CA ILE A 647 4.84 -17.08 9.38
C ILE A 647 4.05 -17.38 10.63
N HIS A 648 4.07 -18.66 11.05
CA HIS A 648 3.46 -19.12 12.29
C HIS A 648 1.99 -18.72 12.45
N GLY A 649 1.19 -18.81 11.36
CA GLY A 649 -0.23 -18.48 11.36
C GLY A 649 -0.54 -16.99 11.33
N THR A 650 0.43 -16.17 10.94
CA THR A 650 0.20 -14.72 10.74
C THR A 650 0.74 -14.29 9.38
N PHE A 651 -0.10 -13.60 8.60
CA PHE A 651 0.35 -12.86 7.43
C PHE A 651 0.96 -11.52 7.84
N TYR A 652 2.13 -11.21 7.27
CA TYR A 652 2.83 -9.95 7.44
C TYR A 652 3.09 -9.32 6.09
N GLU A 653 2.93 -8.00 5.99
CA GLU A 653 3.53 -7.24 4.91
C GLU A 653 5.01 -6.98 5.22
N ILE A 654 5.88 -7.15 4.22
CA ILE A 654 7.30 -6.92 4.34
C ILE A 654 7.72 -5.90 3.28
N PRO A 655 8.13 -4.70 3.67
CA PRO A 655 8.68 -3.72 2.75
C PRO A 655 9.97 -4.22 2.09
N GLN A 656 10.20 -3.75 0.88
CA GLN A 656 11.39 -4.04 0.09
C GLN A 656 11.87 -2.75 -0.56
N SER A 657 13.17 -2.49 -0.57
CA SER A 657 13.72 -1.25 -1.09
C SER A 657 13.99 -1.28 -2.61
N SER A 658 13.99 -2.45 -3.22
CA SER A 658 14.05 -2.68 -4.66
C SER A 658 13.80 -4.16 -4.96
N ASN A 659 13.54 -4.52 -6.22
CA ASN A 659 13.37 -5.92 -6.66
C ASN A 659 14.52 -6.83 -6.24
N SER A 660 15.75 -6.33 -6.25
CA SER A 660 16.95 -7.09 -5.91
C SER A 660 17.33 -7.04 -4.43
N ALA A 661 16.67 -6.17 -3.62
CA ALA A 661 16.96 -6.08 -2.21
C ALA A 661 16.33 -7.23 -1.41
N PRO A 662 16.97 -7.72 -0.36
CA PRO A 662 16.32 -8.65 0.55
C PRO A 662 15.14 -7.97 1.27
N PRO A 663 14.14 -8.77 1.72
CA PRO A 663 13.04 -8.25 2.53
C PRO A 663 13.55 -7.52 3.78
N ASP A 664 13.00 -6.36 4.08
CA ASP A 664 13.33 -5.61 5.29
C ASP A 664 12.47 -6.08 6.47
N PHE A 665 12.88 -7.18 7.10
CA PHE A 665 12.18 -7.74 8.26
C PHE A 665 12.10 -6.79 9.46
N TYR A 666 12.94 -5.75 9.51
CA TYR A 666 12.87 -4.77 10.60
C TYR A 666 11.63 -3.85 10.48
N LYS A 667 11.05 -3.76 9.28
CA LYS A 667 9.87 -2.95 8.99
C LYS A 667 8.57 -3.76 8.82
N LEU A 668 8.59 -5.08 9.01
CA LEU A 668 7.41 -5.92 8.82
C LEU A 668 6.26 -5.49 9.74
N LYS A 669 5.02 -5.66 9.24
CA LYS A 669 3.79 -5.38 9.99
C LYS A 669 2.80 -6.52 9.82
N PRO A 670 2.11 -6.97 10.89
CA PRO A 670 1.09 -8.00 10.77
C PRO A 670 -0.14 -7.47 10.01
N VAL A 671 -0.68 -8.31 9.17
CA VAL A 671 -1.91 -8.11 8.40
C VAL A 671 -3.07 -8.83 9.09
N SER A 672 -2.95 -10.15 9.26
CA SER A 672 -3.96 -10.98 9.88
C SER A 672 -3.36 -12.24 10.51
N SER A 673 -3.94 -12.73 11.60
CA SER A 673 -3.61 -14.02 12.19
C SER A 673 -4.69 -15.05 11.90
N HIS A 674 -4.31 -16.31 11.74
CA HIS A 674 -5.20 -17.40 11.35
C HIS A 674 -4.79 -18.74 11.95
N HIS A 675 -5.70 -19.73 11.87
CA HIS A 675 -5.47 -21.12 12.23
C HIS A 675 -5.55 -22.06 11.03
N LYS A 676 -5.25 -21.55 9.81
CA LYS A 676 -5.40 -22.28 8.56
C LYS A 676 -4.10 -22.94 8.12
N GLN A 677 -4.20 -24.15 7.56
CA GLN A 677 -3.06 -24.87 6.98
C GLN A 677 -2.81 -24.41 5.53
N ILE A 678 -2.37 -23.16 5.35
CA ILE A 678 -2.04 -22.58 4.04
C ILE A 678 -0.62 -22.99 3.69
N MET A 679 -0.44 -23.92 2.73
CA MET A 679 0.87 -24.46 2.38
C MET A 679 1.61 -23.64 1.34
N ASP A 680 0.90 -22.99 0.41
CA ASP A 680 1.47 -22.06 -0.58
C ASP A 680 0.43 -21.02 -0.97
N PHE A 681 0.89 -19.91 -1.50
CA PHE A 681 0.06 -18.80 -2.02
C PHE A 681 0.78 -18.07 -3.14
N CYS A 682 0.04 -17.50 -4.09
CA CYS A 682 0.57 -16.65 -5.15
C CYS A 682 -0.52 -15.74 -5.71
N THR A 683 -0.12 -14.71 -6.46
CA THR A 683 -1.04 -13.95 -7.31
C THR A 683 -1.03 -14.50 -8.73
N TRP A 684 -2.19 -14.47 -9.36
CA TRP A 684 -2.39 -14.93 -10.73
C TRP A 684 -3.67 -14.30 -11.30
N ARG A 685 -3.57 -13.58 -12.39
CA ARG A 685 -4.69 -12.91 -13.09
C ARG A 685 -5.49 -11.96 -12.18
N GLY A 686 -4.82 -11.20 -11.31
CA GLY A 686 -5.43 -10.28 -10.35
C GLY A 686 -5.94 -10.92 -9.08
N LEU A 687 -5.87 -12.24 -8.98
CA LEU A 687 -6.35 -13.01 -7.83
C LEU A 687 -5.21 -13.42 -6.91
N LEU A 688 -5.42 -13.36 -5.61
CA LEU A 688 -4.65 -14.12 -4.64
C LEU A 688 -5.19 -15.55 -4.60
N LEU A 689 -4.33 -16.53 -4.80
CA LEU A 689 -4.64 -17.94 -4.70
C LEU A 689 -4.01 -18.52 -3.43
N LEU A 690 -4.78 -19.32 -2.69
CA LEU A 690 -4.31 -20.01 -1.49
C LEU A 690 -4.49 -21.52 -1.69
N SER A 691 -3.43 -22.28 -1.41
CA SER A 691 -3.55 -23.72 -1.20
C SER A 691 -3.95 -24.01 0.26
N GLY A 692 -4.34 -25.26 0.57
CA GLY A 692 -4.79 -25.61 1.91
C GLY A 692 -6.31 -25.72 2.03
N VAL A 693 -7.02 -25.76 0.91
CA VAL A 693 -8.47 -26.05 0.87
C VAL A 693 -8.71 -27.51 1.24
N LYS A 694 -9.74 -27.78 2.05
CA LYS A 694 -10.17 -29.13 2.46
C LYS A 694 -10.39 -30.01 1.23
N GLU A 695 -9.86 -31.23 1.25
CA GLU A 695 -10.12 -32.19 0.17
C GLU A 695 -11.62 -32.46 0.05
N GLY A 696 -12.13 -32.57 -1.19
CA GLY A 696 -13.56 -32.79 -1.45
C GLY A 696 -14.45 -31.54 -1.41
N THR A 697 -13.87 -30.34 -1.12
CA THR A 697 -14.63 -29.08 -1.23
C THR A 697 -15.22 -28.93 -2.64
N ALA A 698 -16.50 -28.60 -2.73
CA ALA A 698 -17.18 -28.40 -4.00
C ALA A 698 -16.62 -27.16 -4.72
N ALA A 699 -16.69 -27.16 -6.05
CA ALA A 699 -16.40 -25.96 -6.84
C ALA A 699 -17.41 -24.86 -6.51
N ALA A 700 -16.92 -23.62 -6.42
CA ALA A 700 -17.70 -22.42 -6.17
C ALA A 700 -17.10 -21.25 -6.95
N ASN A 701 -17.69 -20.06 -6.85
CA ASN A 701 -17.17 -18.89 -7.54
C ASN A 701 -15.69 -18.62 -7.20
N ASN A 702 -15.35 -18.73 -5.92
CA ASN A 702 -14.01 -18.51 -5.39
C ASN A 702 -13.22 -19.83 -5.11
N ILE A 703 -13.69 -20.98 -5.61
CA ILE A 703 -13.02 -22.28 -5.45
C ILE A 703 -12.78 -22.90 -6.82
N PHE A 704 -11.52 -23.00 -7.20
CA PHE A 704 -11.11 -23.78 -8.38
C PHE A 704 -10.85 -25.22 -7.98
N ARG A 705 -11.44 -26.17 -8.69
CA ARG A 705 -11.36 -27.59 -8.36
C ARG A 705 -11.11 -28.43 -9.61
N SER A 706 -10.16 -29.37 -9.53
CA SER A 706 -9.97 -30.40 -10.56
C SER A 706 -11.16 -31.38 -10.60
N GLU A 707 -11.34 -32.05 -11.73
CA GLU A 707 -12.44 -33.02 -11.94
C GLU A 707 -12.39 -34.16 -10.89
N ASP A 708 -11.18 -34.65 -10.58
CA ASP A 708 -10.97 -35.69 -9.57
C ASP A 708 -11.04 -35.18 -8.11
N GLY A 709 -11.16 -33.86 -7.93
CA GLY A 709 -11.25 -33.18 -6.64
C GLY A 709 -9.97 -33.14 -5.82
N LYS A 710 -8.82 -33.49 -6.41
CA LYS A 710 -7.54 -33.56 -5.69
C LYS A 710 -6.80 -32.22 -5.67
N GLN A 711 -6.97 -31.39 -6.70
CA GLN A 711 -6.45 -30.03 -6.71
C GLN A 711 -7.60 -29.06 -6.43
N VAL A 712 -7.51 -28.38 -5.31
CA VAL A 712 -8.53 -27.41 -4.88
C VAL A 712 -7.82 -26.16 -4.37
N LEU A 713 -8.15 -25.01 -4.95
CA LEU A 713 -7.58 -23.73 -4.61
C LEU A 713 -8.68 -22.75 -4.21
N TRP A 714 -8.42 -21.97 -3.19
CA TRP A 714 -9.19 -20.78 -2.86
C TRP A 714 -8.65 -19.58 -3.69
N ALA A 715 -9.56 -18.75 -4.16
CA ALA A 715 -9.24 -17.53 -4.91
C ALA A 715 -9.99 -16.34 -4.31
N GLY A 716 -9.35 -15.18 -4.24
CA GLY A 716 -9.90 -13.92 -3.77
C GLY A 716 -9.06 -12.73 -4.15
N GLY A 717 -9.37 -11.54 -3.62
CA GLY A 717 -8.50 -10.38 -3.70
C GLY A 717 -7.39 -10.47 -2.63
N VAL A 718 -6.26 -9.82 -2.88
CA VAL A 718 -5.19 -9.76 -1.87
C VAL A 718 -5.67 -9.07 -0.58
N ASP A 719 -6.57 -8.10 -0.70
CA ASP A 719 -7.14 -7.38 0.44
C ASP A 719 -8.20 -8.19 1.21
N ASP A 720 -8.64 -9.34 0.73
CA ASP A 720 -9.48 -10.23 1.52
C ASP A 720 -8.73 -10.76 2.77
N LEU A 721 -7.39 -10.80 2.72
CA LEU A 721 -6.55 -11.21 3.86
C LEU A 721 -6.80 -10.40 5.13
N TRP A 722 -7.24 -9.14 5.02
CA TRP A 722 -7.59 -8.33 6.19
C TRP A 722 -8.73 -8.94 7.02
N GLN A 723 -9.58 -9.75 6.39
CA GLN A 723 -10.73 -10.41 7.00
C GLN A 723 -10.43 -11.82 7.51
N LEU A 724 -9.23 -12.35 7.30
CA LEU A 724 -8.85 -13.69 7.73
C LEU A 724 -8.77 -13.83 9.27
N GLY A 725 -8.52 -12.74 9.97
CA GLY A 725 -8.53 -12.61 11.43
C GLY A 725 -7.69 -11.44 11.91
N LYS A 726 -8.02 -10.87 13.08
CA LYS A 726 -7.18 -9.81 13.64
C LYS A 726 -5.83 -10.39 14.08
N PRO A 727 -4.73 -9.62 14.03
CA PRO A 727 -3.46 -10.04 14.58
C PRO A 727 -3.52 -10.32 16.07
N VAL A 728 -3.14 -11.53 16.44
CA VAL A 728 -2.99 -12.00 17.81
C VAL A 728 -1.72 -12.84 17.91
N GLY A 729 -1.24 -13.06 19.12
CA GLY A 729 -0.08 -13.91 19.34
C GLY A 729 0.50 -13.77 20.74
N HIS A 730 1.49 -14.60 21.04
CA HIS A 730 2.14 -14.60 22.35
C HIS A 730 3.61 -14.93 22.22
N GLY A 731 4.38 -14.61 23.25
CA GLY A 731 5.81 -14.91 23.30
C GLY A 731 6.64 -13.77 23.86
N GLY A 732 7.93 -13.82 23.59
CA GLY A 732 8.84 -12.77 24.04
C GLY A 732 10.27 -13.08 23.67
N PRO A 733 11.24 -12.24 24.05
CA PRO A 733 12.65 -12.55 23.81
C PRO A 733 13.23 -13.52 24.83
N TRP A 734 12.59 -13.67 25.98
CA TRP A 734 13.06 -14.53 27.07
C TRP A 734 11.94 -15.43 27.60
N LYS A 735 12.22 -16.70 27.72
CA LYS A 735 11.41 -17.67 28.45
C LYS A 735 12.35 -18.59 29.21
N ASP A 736 12.42 -18.44 30.54
CA ASP A 736 13.37 -19.13 31.41
C ASP A 736 14.81 -19.08 30.87
N THR A 737 15.19 -17.89 30.39
CA THR A 737 16.43 -17.64 29.65
C THR A 737 17.51 -17.10 30.62
N ALA A 738 18.74 -17.62 30.51
CA ALA A 738 19.90 -17.09 31.22
C ALA A 738 20.30 -15.72 30.60
N VAL A 739 20.05 -14.66 31.33
CA VAL A 739 20.27 -13.28 30.90
C VAL A 739 21.46 -12.67 31.59
N LYS A 740 22.31 -11.97 30.84
CA LYS A 740 23.45 -11.23 31.36
C LYS A 740 23.08 -9.82 31.75
N ALA A 741 23.61 -9.32 32.85
CA ALA A 741 23.41 -7.94 33.28
C ALA A 741 23.77 -6.93 32.20
N PHE A 742 22.95 -5.92 32.05
CA PHE A 742 23.11 -4.79 31.09
C PHE A 742 23.26 -5.20 29.63
N LYS A 743 22.83 -6.42 29.26
CA LYS A 743 22.78 -6.86 27.88
C LYS A 743 21.34 -6.80 27.35
N ASP A 744 21.16 -6.12 26.21
CA ASP A 744 19.88 -6.05 25.53
C ASP A 744 19.40 -7.44 25.06
N SER A 745 18.10 -7.69 25.15
CA SER A 745 17.47 -8.80 24.45
C SER A 745 17.46 -8.60 22.94
N ASP A 746 17.14 -9.65 22.17
CA ASP A 746 16.68 -9.48 20.79
C ASP A 746 15.43 -8.59 20.76
N PRO A 747 15.21 -7.80 19.66
CA PRO A 747 13.97 -7.07 19.45
C PRO A 747 12.81 -8.05 19.29
N TYR A 748 11.71 -7.80 20.00
CA TYR A 748 10.46 -8.54 19.87
C TYR A 748 9.40 -7.62 19.24
N LEU A 749 8.66 -8.11 18.24
CA LEU A 749 7.67 -7.33 17.51
C LEU A 749 6.51 -6.90 18.42
N MET A 750 6.14 -5.62 18.37
CA MET A 750 5.04 -5.05 19.13
C MET A 750 4.00 -4.35 18.25
N ASN A 751 4.37 -3.92 17.06
CA ASN A 751 3.52 -3.15 16.16
C ASN A 751 2.36 -3.99 15.60
N GLY A 752 1.19 -3.36 15.43
CA GLY A 752 0.03 -3.94 14.76
C GLY A 752 -0.83 -4.87 15.60
N TYR A 753 -0.63 -4.91 16.91
CA TYR A 753 -1.46 -5.65 17.87
C TYR A 753 -2.25 -4.70 18.76
N ASP A 754 -3.50 -5.03 19.11
CA ASP A 754 -4.39 -4.13 19.84
C ASP A 754 -4.06 -4.05 21.32
N ARG A 755 -4.29 -5.12 22.07
CA ARG A 755 -4.05 -5.20 23.50
C ARG A 755 -2.73 -5.91 23.79
N LYS A 756 -1.91 -5.31 24.64
CA LYS A 756 -0.56 -5.78 24.94
C LYS A 756 -0.39 -5.99 26.43
N GLU A 757 -0.23 -7.23 26.87
CA GLU A 757 -0.02 -7.62 28.27
C GLU A 757 1.40 -8.20 28.43
N LEU A 758 2.18 -7.63 29.34
CA LEU A 758 3.54 -8.04 29.66
C LEU A 758 3.59 -8.77 30.99
N THR A 759 4.25 -9.93 31.03
CA THR A 759 4.59 -10.65 32.27
C THR A 759 6.10 -10.77 32.36
N LEU A 760 6.68 -10.32 33.48
CA LEU A 760 8.09 -10.43 33.82
C LEU A 760 8.28 -11.32 35.03
N SER A 761 9.26 -12.24 34.99
CA SER A 761 9.67 -13.01 36.15
C SER A 761 11.19 -13.26 36.12
N ALA A 762 11.79 -13.50 37.27
CA ALA A 762 13.21 -13.81 37.40
C ALA A 762 13.48 -14.74 38.61
N ASP A 763 14.60 -15.45 38.56
CA ASP A 763 15.04 -16.33 39.66
C ASP A 763 15.67 -15.56 40.84
N LYS A 764 15.98 -14.26 40.65
CA LYS A 764 16.57 -13.35 41.66
C LYS A 764 15.94 -11.98 41.57
N ASP A 765 15.95 -11.25 42.69
CA ASP A 765 15.55 -9.84 42.72
C ASP A 765 16.38 -9.01 41.73
N CYS A 766 15.74 -8.38 40.75
CA CYS A 766 16.40 -7.54 39.75
C CYS A 766 15.47 -6.42 39.27
N ASN A 767 16.02 -5.46 38.52
CA ASN A 767 15.25 -4.49 37.76
C ASN A 767 15.33 -4.84 36.28
N ILE A 768 14.15 -4.93 35.63
CA ILE A 768 14.09 -5.14 34.18
C ILE A 768 13.60 -3.84 33.53
N LYS A 769 14.47 -3.27 32.69
CA LYS A 769 14.18 -2.07 31.91
C LYS A 769 13.55 -2.48 30.57
N VAL A 770 12.44 -1.84 30.23
CA VAL A 770 11.76 -1.97 28.91
C VAL A 770 12.20 -0.82 28.01
N LEU A 771 12.70 -1.15 26.85
CA LEU A 771 13.11 -0.22 25.80
C LEU A 771 12.17 -0.40 24.59
N VAL A 772 11.77 0.69 23.93
CA VAL A 772 10.90 0.68 22.77
C VAL A 772 11.52 1.46 21.60
N ASP A 773 11.38 0.93 20.38
CA ASP A 773 11.65 1.62 19.14
C ASP A 773 10.32 1.91 18.47
N PHE A 774 9.92 3.18 18.43
CA PHE A 774 8.60 3.60 18.00
C PHE A 774 8.56 4.10 16.54
N ASP A 775 9.69 4.55 15.99
CA ASP A 775 9.77 5.17 14.65
C ASP A 775 10.79 4.53 13.71
N LEU A 776 11.52 3.50 14.16
CA LEU A 776 12.60 2.80 13.43
C LEU A 776 13.79 3.69 13.05
N GLN A 777 13.85 4.91 13.56
CA GLN A 777 14.88 5.93 13.23
C GLN A 777 15.55 6.50 14.48
N SER A 778 14.79 6.70 15.56
CA SER A 778 15.31 7.27 16.81
C SER A 778 16.05 6.24 17.65
N GLY A 779 15.90 4.93 17.32
CA GLY A 779 16.47 3.82 18.09
C GLY A 779 15.68 3.56 19.38
N PHE A 780 16.15 2.60 20.16
CA PHE A 780 15.47 2.18 21.37
C PHE A 780 15.52 3.24 22.47
N GLN A 781 14.34 3.63 22.96
CA GLN A 781 14.15 4.60 24.04
C GLN A 781 13.69 3.91 25.33
N ALA A 782 14.15 4.38 26.49
CA ALA A 782 13.78 3.82 27.78
C ALA A 782 12.32 4.17 28.12
N TYR A 783 11.46 3.18 28.11
CA TYR A 783 10.04 3.36 28.43
C TYR A 783 9.75 3.28 29.93
N LYS A 784 10.15 2.16 30.56
CA LYS A 784 9.84 1.91 31.97
C LYS A 784 10.80 0.88 32.56
N THR A 785 11.11 1.01 33.86
CA THR A 785 11.86 0.02 34.63
C THR A 785 10.94 -0.63 35.66
N PHE A 786 10.95 -1.95 35.75
CA PHE A 786 10.14 -2.74 36.66
C PHE A 786 11.03 -3.44 37.71
N PRO A 787 10.77 -3.26 38.99
CA PRO A 787 11.35 -4.13 40.00
C PRO A 787 10.67 -5.50 39.94
N VAL A 788 11.47 -6.56 39.79
CA VAL A 788 11.02 -7.96 39.71
C VAL A 788 11.57 -8.70 40.91
N LYS A 789 10.68 -9.32 41.71
CA LYS A 789 11.03 -10.14 42.85
C LYS A 789 11.27 -11.59 42.47
N ALA A 790 12.24 -12.22 43.05
CA ALA A 790 12.59 -13.61 42.83
C ALA A 790 11.36 -14.54 42.92
N GLY A 791 11.10 -15.29 41.86
CA GLY A 791 9.96 -16.24 41.81
C GLY A 791 8.56 -15.61 41.74
N VAL A 792 8.44 -14.27 41.65
CA VAL A 792 7.15 -13.58 41.61
C VAL A 792 6.94 -12.92 40.22
N ALA A 793 5.85 -13.26 39.55
CA ALA A 793 5.48 -12.66 38.28
C ALA A 793 5.00 -11.21 38.44
N THR A 794 5.63 -10.28 37.74
CA THR A 794 5.20 -8.88 37.62
C THR A 794 4.41 -8.71 36.33
N LYS A 795 3.14 -8.26 36.42
CA LYS A 795 2.27 -8.05 35.25
C LYS A 795 2.11 -6.56 34.97
N PHE A 796 2.07 -6.22 33.68
CA PHE A 796 1.82 -4.87 33.20
C PHE A 796 1.01 -4.89 31.90
N THR A 797 -0.05 -4.12 31.86
CA THR A 797 -0.81 -3.88 30.64
C THR A 797 -0.40 -2.53 30.07
N PHE A 798 0.07 -2.51 28.83
CA PHE A 798 0.34 -1.25 28.14
C PHE A 798 -0.96 -0.45 27.99
N PRO A 799 -0.89 0.89 28.10
CA PRO A 799 -2.06 1.72 27.88
C PRO A 799 -2.72 1.44 26.53
N ASP A 800 -4.03 1.52 26.47
CA ASP A 800 -4.76 1.39 25.22
C ASP A 800 -4.31 2.47 24.24
N GLY A 801 -4.01 2.08 22.99
CA GLY A 801 -3.42 2.96 21.98
C GLY A 801 -1.91 3.14 22.09
N PHE A 802 -1.21 2.54 23.09
CA PHE A 802 0.24 2.52 23.07
C PHE A 802 0.76 1.71 21.88
N ALA A 803 1.58 2.33 21.05
CA ALA A 803 2.18 1.71 19.88
C ALA A 803 3.69 2.00 19.82
N ALA A 804 4.45 0.96 19.57
CA ALA A 804 5.85 1.00 19.19
C ALA A 804 6.11 -0.15 18.21
N HIS A 805 7.16 -0.09 17.41
CA HIS A 805 7.44 -1.15 16.44
C HIS A 805 8.08 -2.36 17.11
N TRP A 806 9.13 -2.11 17.89
CA TRP A 806 9.88 -3.14 18.59
C TRP A 806 10.00 -2.84 20.07
N VAL A 807 10.12 -3.92 20.88
CA VAL A 807 10.41 -3.84 22.32
C VAL A 807 11.64 -4.68 22.64
N ARG A 808 12.47 -4.20 23.57
CA ARG A 808 13.61 -4.90 24.16
C ARG A 808 13.57 -4.84 25.68
N PHE A 809 14.31 -5.76 26.30
CA PHE A 809 14.42 -5.87 27.74
C PHE A 809 15.90 -5.94 28.16
N VAL A 810 16.20 -5.34 29.31
CA VAL A 810 17.53 -5.31 29.89
C VAL A 810 17.42 -5.56 31.39
N SER A 811 18.08 -6.58 31.90
CA SER A 811 18.21 -6.83 33.35
C SER A 811 19.42 -6.10 33.91
N ASP A 812 19.35 -5.59 35.16
CA ASP A 812 20.48 -5.01 35.87
C ASP A 812 21.38 -6.07 36.54
N LYS A 813 21.00 -7.38 36.49
CA LYS A 813 21.72 -8.49 37.07
C LYS A 813 21.77 -9.71 36.15
N ASP A 814 22.72 -10.61 36.39
CA ASP A 814 22.74 -11.94 35.83
C ASP A 814 21.62 -12.79 36.49
N VAL A 815 20.60 -13.14 35.70
CA VAL A 815 19.38 -13.84 36.14
C VAL A 815 18.90 -14.87 35.11
N THR A 816 18.11 -15.82 35.54
CA THR A 816 17.22 -16.58 34.65
C THR A 816 15.87 -15.87 34.63
N ALA A 817 15.48 -15.33 33.46
CA ALA A 817 14.32 -14.48 33.34
C ALA A 817 13.34 -14.90 32.24
N THR A 818 12.10 -14.49 32.42
CA THR A 818 11.05 -14.52 31.40
C THR A 818 10.54 -13.09 31.18
N ALA A 819 10.46 -12.69 29.90
CA ALA A 819 9.76 -11.51 29.44
C ALA A 819 8.76 -11.97 28.36
N TRP A 820 7.49 -12.02 28.74
CA TRP A 820 6.41 -12.62 27.96
C TRP A 820 5.33 -11.64 27.66
N LEU A 821 4.99 -11.52 26.39
CA LEU A 821 3.92 -10.65 25.90
C LEU A 821 2.76 -11.50 25.36
N GLU A 822 1.54 -11.08 25.68
CA GLU A 822 0.31 -11.59 25.10
C GLU A 822 -0.38 -10.46 24.32
N TYR A 823 -0.71 -10.73 23.08
CA TYR A 823 -1.38 -9.84 22.16
C TYR A 823 -2.78 -10.38 21.81
N ARG A 824 -3.79 -9.55 22.03
CA ARG A 824 -5.21 -9.92 21.84
C ARG A 824 -5.98 -8.88 21.03
#